data_8f219771c3d4bff239ff2ec7200e5edc
#
_entry.id   8f219771c3d4bff239ff2ec7200e5edc
#
_cell.length_a   1.000
_cell.length_b   1.000
_cell.length_c   1.000
_cell.angle_alpha   90.00
_cell.angle_beta   90.00
_cell.angle_gamma   90.00
#
_symmetry.space_group_name_H-M   'P 1'
#
loop_
_entity.id
_entity.type
_entity.pdbx_description
1 polymer ?
#
loop_
_entity_poly.entity_id
_entity_poly.type
_entity_poly.pdbx_seq_one_letter_code
_entity_poly.pdbx_strand_id
1 'polypeptide(L)'
;MVRERAEMAGLTFQFHSVVAIVIALAAVAAAAATLPNCESKCGDVDIPYPFGIGAGCFRDGFDLVCNRSLQPPRPFIGDTSIELIDVSLTLGRARAYTHIDWACYNATDYVDGEIIPFNLSTRPAFTISAAENKFTAVGCANLAVVGNDHYASACISECSGLAGTRNGICDGFGCCQTEIPDGTMTVVQTLFGSGLNFSSVREFNPCSYAFIVEHDWYNFSSADLTNNHLNQTYKFGMPVVLDWSVGNMTICEEARRNLMSPPASYACADKNSECFSSSTGEGYICNCTKGYKGNPYISGGCQDVDECNLPSEYNNCYGICTNTIGNYTCSCPQGKMGDPTTENGCHPTTSSTLPQSLKVLIATMSSILFLTISGFSINLWLKKRKLMKSRQKFFEQNGGVLLQQQMNSYRGVTFKLFTQEELKKATDNFSSSRIIGRGGQGTVYEGTLEDNILVAIKKSKLADERQTREFAKELLILSQINHKNVIKLLGCCLEVEVPMLVYELVSKGNLFEYLHSKIHRFHIPLDARLRIAMESAEALAYLHSSASTPIIHGDVKSSNILLDDEYTAKVSDFGASKLAPKDATQLATFVQGTCGYLDPEYMLTCQLTKKSDVFSFGVVILELLTRRKAFEFNVSGEEMLLTANFISAMKENKVEEMVDPEIKNEEDMVVIKEVCKLVVLCLNSYGDERPTMKEVAEDLGKLRKNKQILDMQSKHQKPVDDIVVTSDYVHEPPQKMQNVTSSEHSTSSNRSLEVQAQLSIGSGR
;
A
#
# COMPACT_ATOMS: atom_id res chain seq x y z
N MET A 1 -35.16 37.94 52.79
CA MET A 1 -35.02 36.49 53.09
C MET A 1 -36.14 35.60 52.55
N VAL A 2 -37.43 35.97 52.57
CA VAL A 2 -38.49 35.08 52.03
C VAL A 2 -38.56 35.18 50.50
N ARG A 3 -38.23 36.32 49.86
CA ARG A 3 -38.26 36.54 48.41
C ARG A 3 -37.06 35.93 47.66
N GLU A 4 -35.90 35.90 48.30
CA GLU A 4 -34.68 35.27 47.73
C GLU A 4 -34.73 33.74 47.76
N ARG A 5 -35.45 33.14 48.73
CA ARG A 5 -35.66 31.66 48.73
C ARG A 5 -36.61 31.18 47.63
N ALA A 6 -37.57 32.02 47.20
CA ALA A 6 -38.50 31.70 46.14
C ALA A 6 -37.83 31.76 44.75
N GLU A 7 -36.92 32.71 44.53
CA GLU A 7 -36.15 32.82 43.27
C GLU A 7 -35.11 31.70 43.15
N MET A 8 -34.44 31.30 44.24
CA MET A 8 -33.52 30.14 44.22
C MET A 8 -34.25 28.81 44.00
N ALA A 9 -35.45 28.62 44.51
CA ALA A 9 -36.25 27.44 44.27
C ALA A 9 -36.75 27.35 42.82
N GLY A 10 -37.07 28.49 42.18
CA GLY A 10 -37.44 28.58 40.77
C GLY A 10 -36.27 28.26 39.83
N LEU A 11 -35.08 28.73 40.13
CA LEU A 11 -33.84 28.46 39.35
C LEU A 11 -33.42 27.00 39.43
N THR A 12 -33.53 26.37 40.63
CA THR A 12 -33.19 24.94 40.78
C THR A 12 -34.19 24.04 40.04
N PHE A 13 -35.49 24.39 40.00
CA PHE A 13 -36.50 23.63 39.23
C PHE A 13 -36.32 23.74 37.74
N GLN A 14 -35.94 24.94 37.23
CA GLN A 14 -35.59 25.11 35.81
C GLN A 14 -34.30 24.37 35.45
N PHE A 15 -33.29 24.35 36.30
CA PHE A 15 -32.03 23.62 36.03
C PHE A 15 -32.27 22.12 35.98
N HIS A 16 -33.07 21.55 36.88
CA HIS A 16 -33.42 20.13 36.87
C HIS A 16 -34.28 19.76 35.67
N SER A 17 -35.17 20.61 35.20
CA SER A 17 -35.98 20.41 34.00
C SER A 17 -35.12 20.45 32.73
N VAL A 18 -34.15 21.38 32.63
CA VAL A 18 -33.23 21.47 31.48
C VAL A 18 -32.27 20.27 31.46
N VAL A 19 -31.75 19.85 32.60
CA VAL A 19 -30.89 18.67 32.72
C VAL A 19 -31.68 17.39 32.35
N ALA A 20 -32.93 17.26 32.79
CA ALA A 20 -33.78 16.13 32.45
C ALA A 20 -34.13 16.10 30.95
N ILE A 21 -34.34 17.28 30.31
CA ILE A 21 -34.58 17.38 28.86
C ILE A 21 -33.30 17.06 28.08
N VAL A 22 -32.13 17.51 28.53
CA VAL A 22 -30.83 17.18 27.89
C VAL A 22 -30.53 15.69 28.00
N ILE A 23 -30.78 15.08 29.16
CA ILE A 23 -30.64 13.62 29.36
C ILE A 23 -31.64 12.84 28.51
N ALA A 24 -32.88 13.32 28.38
CA ALA A 24 -33.90 12.68 27.55
C ALA A 24 -33.56 12.82 26.04
N LEU A 25 -33.02 13.97 25.61
CA LEU A 25 -32.54 14.18 24.22
C LEU A 25 -31.28 13.33 23.91
N ALA A 26 -30.38 13.19 24.88
CA ALA A 26 -29.23 12.29 24.74
C ALA A 26 -29.64 10.81 24.70
N ALA A 27 -30.65 10.41 25.47
CA ALA A 27 -31.18 9.05 25.43
C ALA A 27 -31.92 8.73 24.11
N VAL A 28 -32.61 9.72 23.51
CA VAL A 28 -33.26 9.55 22.20
C VAL A 28 -32.24 9.47 21.07
N ALA A 29 -31.11 10.20 21.14
CA ALA A 29 -30.02 10.11 20.17
C ALA A 29 -29.28 8.75 20.26
N ALA A 30 -29.17 8.17 21.47
CA ALA A 30 -28.57 6.84 21.65
C ALA A 30 -29.48 5.70 21.14
N ALA A 31 -30.82 5.87 21.21
CA ALA A 31 -31.78 4.88 20.74
C ALA A 31 -31.83 4.73 19.21
N ALA A 32 -31.32 5.70 18.44
CA ALA A 32 -31.27 5.66 16.98
C ALA A 32 -30.02 4.95 16.40
N ALA A 33 -29.08 4.53 17.24
CA ALA A 33 -27.80 3.93 16.79
C ALA A 33 -27.86 2.41 16.63
N THR A 34 -28.88 1.73 17.19
CA THR A 34 -29.03 0.27 17.20
C THR A 34 -30.40 -0.18 16.70
N LEU A 35 -30.53 -1.46 16.34
CA LEU A 35 -31.83 -2.03 16.00
C LEU A 35 -32.75 -2.11 17.22
N PRO A 36 -34.10 -2.09 17.03
CA PRO A 36 -35.05 -2.23 18.14
C PRO A 36 -34.81 -3.50 18.96
N ASN A 37 -34.88 -3.41 20.28
CA ASN A 37 -34.65 -4.46 21.25
C ASN A 37 -33.22 -5.01 21.31
N CYS A 38 -32.23 -4.33 20.72
CA CYS A 38 -30.83 -4.69 20.80
C CYS A 38 -30.06 -3.83 21.80
N GLU A 39 -29.04 -4.42 22.40
CA GLU A 39 -28.17 -3.72 23.34
C GLU A 39 -27.34 -2.66 22.61
N SER A 40 -27.36 -1.43 23.13
CA SER A 40 -26.60 -0.32 22.55
C SER A 40 -25.22 -0.16 23.16
N LYS A 41 -24.90 -0.88 24.25
CA LYS A 41 -23.63 -0.79 24.98
C LYS A 41 -23.23 -2.14 25.58
N CYS A 42 -21.91 -2.34 25.71
CA CYS A 42 -21.33 -3.35 26.59
C CYS A 42 -20.30 -2.68 27.50
N GLY A 43 -20.63 -2.53 28.77
CA GLY A 43 -19.87 -1.68 29.69
C GLY A 43 -19.89 -0.22 29.22
N ASP A 44 -18.70 0.34 29.02
CA ASP A 44 -18.51 1.72 28.57
C ASP A 44 -18.50 1.87 27.03
N VAL A 45 -18.49 0.76 26.28
CA VAL A 45 -18.36 0.74 24.82
C VAL A 45 -19.73 0.83 24.16
N ASP A 46 -19.92 1.82 23.27
CA ASP A 46 -21.10 1.95 22.41
C ASP A 46 -21.04 0.92 21.28
N ILE A 47 -22.18 0.26 21.01
CA ILE A 47 -22.29 -0.78 19.98
C ILE A 47 -23.32 -0.35 18.93
N PRO A 48 -22.89 0.39 17.90
CA PRO A 48 -23.78 0.80 16.83
C PRO A 48 -23.94 -0.34 15.80
N TYR A 49 -25.16 -0.52 15.26
CA TYR A 49 -25.32 -1.39 14.09
C TYR A 49 -24.46 -0.88 12.92
N PRO A 50 -23.73 -1.72 12.15
CA PRO A 50 -23.93 -3.15 11.91
C PRO A 50 -23.38 -4.09 12.98
N PHE A 51 -22.71 -3.60 14.01
CA PHE A 51 -22.28 -4.39 15.16
C PHE A 51 -23.47 -4.69 16.09
N GLY A 52 -23.39 -5.80 16.83
CA GLY A 52 -24.44 -6.10 17.80
C GLY A 52 -24.19 -7.35 18.65
N ILE A 53 -24.94 -7.45 19.75
CA ILE A 53 -24.93 -8.56 20.70
C ILE A 53 -26.24 -9.32 20.60
N GLY A 54 -26.16 -10.62 20.40
CA GLY A 54 -27.33 -11.50 20.32
C GLY A 54 -27.94 -11.64 18.92
N ALA A 55 -28.64 -12.73 18.69
CA ALA A 55 -29.19 -13.09 17.39
C ALA A 55 -30.16 -12.01 16.85
N GLY A 56 -29.98 -11.61 15.61
CA GLY A 56 -30.80 -10.59 14.95
C GLY A 56 -30.41 -9.14 15.23
N CYS A 57 -29.37 -8.89 16.05
CA CYS A 57 -28.89 -7.55 16.42
C CYS A 57 -27.67 -7.07 15.64
N PHE A 58 -27.09 -7.90 14.81
CA PHE A 58 -25.89 -7.60 14.03
C PHE A 58 -26.05 -8.04 12.57
N ARG A 59 -25.22 -7.50 11.70
CA ARG A 59 -25.04 -7.99 10.33
C ARG A 59 -23.99 -9.10 10.34
N ASP A 60 -24.14 -10.10 9.47
CA ASP A 60 -23.22 -11.23 9.36
C ASP A 60 -21.75 -10.77 9.35
N GLY A 61 -20.94 -11.33 10.27
CA GLY A 61 -19.54 -10.99 10.48
C GLY A 61 -19.29 -9.84 11.48
N PHE A 62 -20.34 -9.23 12.05
CA PHE A 62 -20.24 -8.12 13.02
C PHE A 62 -20.81 -8.46 14.41
N ASP A 63 -20.95 -9.76 14.70
CA ASP A 63 -21.37 -10.23 16.01
C ASP A 63 -20.33 -9.93 17.09
N LEU A 64 -20.82 -9.47 18.24
CA LEU A 64 -20.03 -9.21 19.44
C LEU A 64 -20.51 -10.05 20.60
N VAL A 65 -19.56 -10.48 21.45
CA VAL A 65 -19.84 -11.18 22.70
C VAL A 65 -19.50 -10.25 23.86
N CYS A 66 -20.49 -9.89 24.66
CA CYS A 66 -20.28 -9.08 25.86
C CYS A 66 -19.94 -9.98 27.05
N ASN A 67 -18.70 -9.95 27.53
CA ASN A 67 -18.25 -10.71 28.70
C ASN A 67 -18.63 -9.96 29.98
N ARG A 68 -19.70 -10.40 30.62
CA ARG A 68 -20.26 -9.81 31.85
C ARG A 68 -19.62 -10.34 33.15
N SER A 69 -18.71 -11.31 33.05
CA SER A 69 -17.93 -11.76 34.19
C SER A 69 -16.82 -10.77 34.57
N LEU A 70 -16.47 -9.86 33.66
CA LEU A 70 -15.52 -8.77 33.87
C LEU A 70 -16.25 -7.53 34.45
N GLN A 71 -15.52 -6.69 35.17
CA GLN A 71 -16.04 -5.44 35.70
C GLN A 71 -15.09 -4.29 35.35
N PRO A 72 -15.52 -3.34 34.48
CA PRO A 72 -16.80 -3.32 33.76
C PRO A 72 -16.90 -4.44 32.72
N PRO A 73 -18.13 -4.81 32.24
CA PRO A 73 -18.33 -5.74 31.13
C PRO A 73 -17.56 -5.28 29.89
N ARG A 74 -17.06 -6.24 29.07
CA ARG A 74 -16.21 -5.92 27.89
C ARG A 74 -16.69 -6.66 26.65
N PRO A 75 -16.73 -6.00 25.48
CA PRO A 75 -17.10 -6.59 24.21
C PRO A 75 -15.90 -7.25 23.52
N PHE A 76 -16.15 -8.44 22.93
CA PHE A 76 -15.19 -9.19 22.13
C PHE A 76 -15.74 -9.41 20.74
N ILE A 77 -14.89 -9.43 19.72
CA ILE A 77 -15.28 -9.68 18.32
C ILE A 77 -15.62 -11.17 18.17
N GLY A 78 -16.90 -11.49 18.09
CA GLY A 78 -17.39 -12.84 17.96
C GLY A 78 -16.88 -13.80 19.04
N ASP A 79 -16.39 -14.94 18.59
CA ASP A 79 -15.79 -15.99 19.42
C ASP A 79 -14.25 -15.83 19.61
N THR A 80 -13.69 -14.68 19.20
CA THR A 80 -12.26 -14.40 19.34
C THR A 80 -11.91 -13.89 20.73
N SER A 81 -10.62 -13.85 21.07
CA SER A 81 -10.11 -13.20 22.28
C SER A 81 -9.85 -11.70 22.09
N ILE A 82 -10.26 -11.12 20.97
CA ILE A 82 -9.97 -9.73 20.62
C ILE A 82 -11.00 -8.81 21.27
N GLU A 83 -10.58 -8.05 22.29
CA GLU A 83 -11.41 -7.08 23.01
C GLU A 83 -11.56 -5.81 22.19
N LEU A 84 -12.79 -5.35 21.98
CA LEU A 84 -13.13 -4.12 21.26
C LEU A 84 -13.11 -2.93 22.21
N ILE A 85 -12.49 -1.83 21.82
CA ILE A 85 -12.39 -0.58 22.56
C ILE A 85 -13.44 0.43 22.12
N ASP A 86 -13.56 0.66 20.81
CA ASP A 86 -14.56 1.56 20.21
C ASP A 86 -14.77 1.27 18.72
N VAL A 87 -15.81 1.88 18.14
CA VAL A 87 -16.20 1.74 16.73
C VAL A 87 -16.49 3.10 16.12
N SER A 88 -15.92 3.37 14.97
CA SER A 88 -16.24 4.51 14.12
C SER A 88 -16.94 4.07 12.83
N LEU A 89 -18.23 4.40 12.72
CA LEU A 89 -19.01 4.09 11.50
C LEU A 89 -18.56 4.90 10.29
N THR A 90 -18.23 6.17 10.50
CA THR A 90 -17.89 7.12 9.43
C THR A 90 -16.52 6.84 8.81
N LEU A 91 -15.58 6.30 9.60
CA LEU A 91 -14.25 5.97 9.14
C LEU A 91 -14.11 4.52 8.67
N GLY A 92 -15.10 3.64 9.01
CA GLY A 92 -14.97 2.21 8.79
C GLY A 92 -13.88 1.59 9.64
N ARG A 93 -13.72 2.05 10.89
CA ARG A 93 -12.65 1.65 11.80
C ARG A 93 -13.17 1.18 13.13
N ALA A 94 -12.43 0.27 13.75
CA ALA A 94 -12.66 -0.18 15.10
C ALA A 94 -11.32 -0.23 15.84
N ARG A 95 -11.29 0.12 17.12
CA ARG A 95 -10.11 -0.04 17.96
C ARG A 95 -10.29 -1.27 18.84
N ALA A 96 -9.24 -2.07 18.94
CA ALA A 96 -9.24 -3.29 19.73
C ALA A 96 -7.90 -3.45 20.46
N TYR A 97 -7.82 -4.38 21.43
CA TYR A 97 -6.56 -4.73 22.06
C TYR A 97 -5.90 -5.91 21.35
N THR A 98 -4.58 -5.84 21.15
CA THR A 98 -3.72 -6.94 20.73
C THR A 98 -2.78 -7.35 21.85
N HIS A 99 -2.34 -8.61 21.83
CA HIS A 99 -1.37 -9.11 22.79
C HIS A 99 0.02 -8.49 22.58
N ILE A 100 0.81 -8.49 23.66
CA ILE A 100 2.25 -8.21 23.62
C ILE A 100 2.95 -9.57 23.59
N ASP A 101 3.58 -9.88 22.47
CA ASP A 101 4.41 -11.06 22.36
C ASP A 101 5.75 -10.81 23.05
N TRP A 102 6.24 -11.79 23.79
CA TRP A 102 7.48 -11.63 24.53
C TRP A 102 8.27 -12.94 24.61
N ALA A 103 9.58 -12.79 24.72
CA ALA A 103 10.51 -13.89 24.91
C ALA A 103 11.62 -13.46 25.89
N CYS A 104 11.87 -14.27 26.92
CA CYS A 104 12.92 -14.05 27.90
C CYS A 104 14.01 -15.10 27.77
N TYR A 105 15.25 -14.72 28.05
CA TYR A 105 16.43 -15.51 27.82
C TYR A 105 17.25 -15.65 29.11
N ASN A 106 17.81 -16.87 29.36
CA ASN A 106 18.83 -17.10 30.38
C ASN A 106 20.23 -17.06 29.73
N ALA A 107 21.26 -17.49 30.49
CA ALA A 107 22.66 -17.42 30.07
C ALA A 107 22.96 -18.13 28.75
N THR A 108 22.19 -19.13 28.38
CA THR A 108 22.51 -20.07 27.29
C THR A 108 21.40 -20.20 26.28
N ASP A 109 20.11 -20.05 26.69
CA ASP A 109 18.96 -20.35 25.83
C ASP A 109 17.71 -19.56 26.23
N TYR A 110 16.68 -19.62 25.36
CA TYR A 110 15.30 -19.26 25.63
C TYR A 110 14.76 -19.96 26.86
N VAL A 111 14.16 -19.23 27.76
CA VAL A 111 13.64 -19.77 29.05
C VAL A 111 12.13 -19.76 29.10
N ASP A 112 11.52 -18.66 28.70
CA ASP A 112 10.09 -18.42 28.88
C ASP A 112 9.61 -17.38 27.89
N GLY A 113 8.37 -17.49 27.43
CA GLY A 113 7.79 -16.52 26.51
C GLY A 113 6.39 -16.90 26.07
N GLU A 114 5.70 -15.94 25.52
CA GLU A 114 4.35 -16.11 25.01
C GLU A 114 4.24 -15.39 23.66
N ILE A 115 3.86 -16.11 22.63
CA ILE A 115 3.60 -15.61 21.28
C ILE A 115 2.19 -16.03 20.94
N ILE A 116 1.28 -15.08 20.84
CA ILE A 116 -0.14 -15.32 20.54
C ILE A 116 -0.45 -14.72 19.18
N PRO A 117 -0.68 -15.53 18.14
CA PRO A 117 -1.04 -15.03 16.83
C PRO A 117 -2.33 -14.20 16.89
N PHE A 118 -2.27 -12.95 16.40
CA PHE A 118 -3.46 -12.14 16.20
C PHE A 118 -4.18 -12.65 14.95
N ASN A 119 -5.38 -13.23 15.12
CA ASN A 119 -6.05 -13.96 14.05
C ASN A 119 -7.48 -13.47 13.82
N LEU A 120 -7.71 -12.84 12.67
CA LEU A 120 -9.01 -12.42 12.16
C LEU A 120 -9.48 -13.26 10.95
N SER A 121 -8.83 -14.40 10.65
CA SER A 121 -9.16 -15.19 9.45
C SER A 121 -10.61 -15.69 9.42
N THR A 122 -11.22 -15.89 10.59
CA THR A 122 -12.64 -16.23 10.72
C THR A 122 -13.57 -15.01 10.62
N ARG A 123 -13.02 -13.81 10.54
CA ARG A 123 -13.70 -12.51 10.56
C ARG A 123 -13.30 -11.66 9.35
N PRO A 124 -13.62 -12.05 8.11
CA PRO A 124 -13.12 -11.39 6.89
C PRO A 124 -13.61 -9.94 6.73
N ALA A 125 -14.59 -9.52 7.53
CA ALA A 125 -15.03 -8.12 7.56
C ALA A 125 -13.98 -7.18 8.17
N PHE A 126 -12.97 -7.69 8.88
CA PHE A 126 -11.96 -6.93 9.61
C PHE A 126 -10.56 -7.22 9.07
N THR A 127 -9.74 -6.18 9.02
CA THR A 127 -8.31 -6.25 8.70
C THR A 127 -7.53 -5.30 9.58
N ILE A 128 -6.25 -5.59 9.84
CA ILE A 128 -5.38 -4.64 10.55
C ILE A 128 -5.11 -3.45 9.63
N SER A 129 -5.37 -2.24 10.11
CA SER A 129 -5.08 -1.01 9.37
C SER A 129 -3.57 -0.80 9.28
N ALA A 130 -2.99 -0.94 8.08
CA ALA A 130 -1.57 -0.70 7.86
C ALA A 130 -1.20 0.80 8.01
N ALA A 131 -2.15 1.69 7.72
CA ALA A 131 -1.93 3.14 7.79
C ALA A 131 -1.98 3.69 9.23
N GLU A 132 -2.75 3.04 10.11
CA GLU A 132 -3.00 3.56 11.45
C GLU A 132 -2.22 2.83 12.54
N ASN A 133 -1.44 1.79 12.20
CA ASN A 133 -0.67 1.02 13.16
C ASN A 133 0.80 0.93 12.77
N LYS A 134 1.64 0.67 13.77
CA LYS A 134 3.06 0.34 13.63
C LYS A 134 3.38 -0.97 14.29
N PHE A 135 4.32 -1.70 13.72
CA PHE A 135 4.95 -2.81 14.39
C PHE A 135 6.12 -2.31 15.24
N THR A 136 6.15 -2.69 16.50
CA THR A 136 7.11 -2.23 17.49
C THR A 136 7.82 -3.41 18.12
N ALA A 137 9.14 -3.34 18.19
CA ALA A 137 9.99 -4.28 18.91
C ALA A 137 10.75 -3.54 20.00
N VAL A 138 10.72 -4.06 21.24
CA VAL A 138 11.38 -3.46 22.40
C VAL A 138 12.34 -4.49 23.04
N GLY A 139 13.58 -4.09 23.23
CA GLY A 139 14.64 -4.94 23.78
C GLY A 139 16.01 -4.55 23.23
N CYS A 140 17.07 -4.93 23.93
CA CYS A 140 18.46 -4.83 23.46
C CYS A 140 18.88 -6.19 22.90
N ALA A 141 19.33 -6.29 21.68
CA ALA A 141 19.51 -7.53 20.93
C ALA A 141 18.18 -8.22 20.55
N ASN A 142 17.20 -7.43 20.09
CA ASN A 142 15.89 -7.91 19.66
C ASN A 142 15.77 -7.83 18.14
N LEU A 143 15.53 -8.97 17.49
CA LEU A 143 15.08 -9.06 16.12
C LEU A 143 13.66 -9.63 16.14
N ALA A 144 12.68 -8.81 15.87
CA ALA A 144 11.30 -9.23 15.74
C ALA A 144 10.83 -9.10 14.28
N VAL A 145 10.09 -10.08 13.81
CA VAL A 145 9.51 -10.11 12.47
C VAL A 145 8.00 -10.22 12.60
N VAL A 146 7.28 -9.41 11.88
CA VAL A 146 5.83 -9.47 11.74
C VAL A 146 5.46 -9.74 10.28
N GLY A 147 4.55 -10.65 10.04
CA GLY A 147 4.18 -10.96 8.67
C GLY A 147 3.01 -11.90 8.51
N ASN A 148 2.72 -12.17 7.25
CA ASN A 148 1.79 -13.20 6.79
C ASN A 148 2.46 -14.00 5.66
N ASP A 149 1.74 -14.91 5.02
CA ASP A 149 2.24 -15.77 3.94
C ASP A 149 2.86 -15.02 2.74
N HIS A 150 2.66 -13.71 2.64
CA HIS A 150 3.03 -12.93 1.45
C HIS A 150 3.98 -11.76 1.75
N TYR A 151 3.91 -11.21 2.95
CA TYR A 151 4.66 -10.01 3.35
C TYR A 151 5.18 -10.14 4.76
N ALA A 152 6.40 -9.68 5.00
CA ALA A 152 6.98 -9.58 6.32
C ALA A 152 7.72 -8.26 6.48
N SER A 153 7.64 -7.67 7.67
CA SER A 153 8.46 -6.55 8.13
C SER A 153 9.29 -6.99 9.31
N ALA A 154 10.55 -6.60 9.34
CA ALA A 154 11.45 -6.87 10.45
C ALA A 154 11.79 -5.59 11.19
N CYS A 155 11.92 -5.71 12.50
CA CYS A 155 12.31 -4.63 13.39
C CYS A 155 13.46 -5.11 14.30
N ILE A 156 14.60 -4.42 14.21
CA ILE A 156 15.79 -4.75 14.99
C ILE A 156 16.05 -3.63 15.98
N SER A 157 16.28 -4.00 17.23
CA SER A 157 16.77 -3.06 18.23
C SER A 157 17.97 -3.61 18.96
N GLU A 158 19.01 -2.78 19.08
CA GLU A 158 20.27 -3.13 19.72
C GLU A 158 20.66 -2.05 20.72
N CYS A 159 21.29 -2.42 21.83
CA CYS A 159 21.90 -1.49 22.75
C CYS A 159 22.96 -2.18 23.62
N SER A 160 24.07 -1.51 23.86
CA SER A 160 25.12 -1.99 24.75
C SER A 160 24.94 -1.58 26.20
N GLY A 161 23.86 -0.83 26.53
CA GLY A 161 23.53 -0.35 27.87
C GLY A 161 22.40 0.68 27.84
N LEU A 162 21.77 0.93 28.97
CA LEU A 162 20.65 1.88 29.09
C LEU A 162 21.03 3.34 28.77
N ALA A 163 22.29 3.71 28.90
CA ALA A 163 22.76 5.07 28.65
C ALA A 163 22.65 5.53 27.16
N GLY A 164 22.55 4.56 26.23
CA GLY A 164 22.37 4.83 24.80
C GLY A 164 20.92 5.01 24.37
N THR A 165 19.96 4.62 25.19
CA THR A 165 18.53 4.68 24.86
C THR A 165 17.95 6.07 25.12
N ARG A 166 16.98 6.45 24.29
CA ARG A 166 16.30 7.77 24.39
C ARG A 166 14.80 7.57 24.55
N ASN A 167 14.26 8.05 25.66
CA ASN A 167 12.81 8.01 25.90
C ASN A 167 12.05 8.76 24.79
N GLY A 168 10.93 8.21 24.36
CA GLY A 168 10.09 8.78 23.31
C GLY A 168 10.57 8.51 21.88
N ILE A 169 11.68 7.79 21.70
CA ILE A 169 12.27 7.55 20.37
C ILE A 169 12.51 6.06 20.16
N CYS A 170 11.92 5.50 19.11
CA CYS A 170 12.13 4.12 18.68
C CYS A 170 12.96 4.12 17.37
N ASP A 171 14.27 4.32 17.49
CA ASP A 171 15.20 4.48 16.38
C ASP A 171 16.19 3.31 16.22
N GLY A 172 15.90 2.17 16.83
CA GLY A 172 16.74 0.98 16.81
C GLY A 172 17.61 0.80 18.05
N PHE A 173 17.60 1.76 18.99
CA PHE A 173 18.32 1.67 20.25
C PHE A 173 17.36 1.38 21.43
N GLY A 174 17.20 0.08 21.75
CA GLY A 174 16.29 -0.41 22.79
C GLY A 174 14.83 -0.49 22.35
N CYS A 175 14.45 0.21 21.31
CA CYS A 175 13.15 0.17 20.69
C CYS A 175 13.27 0.44 19.18
N CYS A 176 12.56 -0.33 18.38
CA CYS A 176 12.42 -0.14 16.94
C CYS A 176 10.95 -0.08 16.56
N GLN A 177 10.58 0.79 15.64
CA GLN A 177 9.26 0.83 15.03
C GLN A 177 9.34 0.80 13.51
N THR A 178 8.49 0.00 12.88
CA THR A 178 8.39 -0.08 11.42
C THR A 178 6.92 -0.08 10.98
N GLU A 179 6.70 0.34 9.73
CA GLU A 179 5.39 0.29 9.11
C GLU A 179 4.95 -1.16 8.89
N ILE A 180 3.66 -1.41 9.00
CA ILE A 180 3.05 -2.69 8.64
C ILE A 180 2.90 -2.73 7.13
N PRO A 181 3.27 -3.83 6.46
CA PRO A 181 3.09 -3.95 5.02
C PRO A 181 1.63 -3.78 4.61
N ASP A 182 1.39 -3.03 3.54
CA ASP A 182 0.06 -2.93 2.94
C ASP A 182 -0.41 -4.28 2.42
N GLY A 183 -1.60 -4.66 2.80
CA GLY A 183 -2.26 -5.89 2.40
C GLY A 183 -3.35 -6.22 3.40
N THR A 184 -4.30 -7.06 3.03
CA THR A 184 -5.34 -7.54 3.95
C THR A 184 -4.70 -8.47 4.97
N MET A 185 -4.15 -7.90 6.04
CA MET A 185 -3.62 -8.68 7.15
C MET A 185 -4.75 -9.12 8.07
N THR A 186 -5.15 -10.37 7.95
CA THR A 186 -6.12 -11.02 8.84
C THR A 186 -5.46 -11.92 9.89
N VAL A 187 -4.24 -12.37 9.62
CA VAL A 187 -3.41 -13.14 10.56
C VAL A 187 -2.06 -12.47 10.67
N VAL A 188 -1.63 -12.20 11.89
CA VAL A 188 -0.30 -11.68 12.19
C VAL A 188 0.36 -12.60 13.18
N GLN A 189 1.54 -13.06 12.82
CA GLN A 189 2.41 -13.82 13.67
C GLN A 189 3.71 -13.05 13.88
N THR A 190 4.10 -12.93 15.13
CA THR A 190 5.37 -12.34 15.51
C THR A 190 6.40 -13.47 15.71
N LEU A 191 7.62 -13.24 15.29
CA LEU A 191 8.73 -14.17 15.43
C LEU A 191 9.92 -13.42 15.99
N PHE A 192 10.59 -14.04 16.97
CA PHE A 192 11.85 -13.53 17.50
C PHE A 192 13.01 -14.29 16.86
N GLY A 193 13.93 -13.53 16.22
CA GLY A 193 15.06 -14.12 15.50
C GLY A 193 16.08 -14.77 16.45
N SER A 194 16.51 -15.98 16.12
CA SER A 194 17.61 -16.66 16.79
C SER A 194 18.96 -16.19 16.24
N GLY A 195 19.98 -16.03 17.08
CA GLY A 195 21.35 -15.73 16.67
C GLY A 195 21.93 -14.43 17.19
N LEU A 196 21.16 -13.63 17.92
CA LEU A 196 21.69 -12.47 18.63
C LEU A 196 22.33 -12.90 19.95
N ASN A 197 23.43 -12.23 20.32
CA ASN A 197 24.15 -12.56 21.55
C ASN A 197 23.56 -11.82 22.76
N PHE A 198 22.72 -12.47 23.54
CA PHE A 198 22.05 -11.89 24.71
C PHE A 198 22.97 -11.81 25.95
N SER A 199 24.16 -12.41 25.93
CA SER A 199 25.05 -12.52 27.12
C SER A 199 25.48 -11.15 27.66
N SER A 200 25.62 -10.14 26.80
CA SER A 200 26.07 -8.79 27.16
C SER A 200 24.96 -7.88 27.68
N VAL A 201 23.69 -8.18 27.36
CA VAL A 201 22.54 -7.30 27.65
C VAL A 201 21.59 -7.86 28.72
N ARG A 202 21.68 -9.15 28.99
CA ARG A 202 20.78 -9.89 29.87
C ARG A 202 20.63 -9.35 31.30
N GLU A 203 21.69 -8.79 31.87
CA GLU A 203 21.65 -8.31 33.26
C GLU A 203 20.65 -7.13 33.43
N PHE A 204 20.46 -6.31 32.38
CA PHE A 204 19.55 -5.17 32.43
C PHE A 204 18.34 -5.31 31.51
N ASN A 205 18.42 -6.15 30.47
CA ASN A 205 17.32 -6.43 29.55
C ASN A 205 17.18 -7.95 29.29
N PRO A 206 16.51 -8.67 30.20
CA PRO A 206 16.37 -10.13 30.08
C PRO A 206 15.32 -10.58 29.07
N CYS A 207 14.39 -9.70 28.67
CA CYS A 207 13.27 -10.05 27.80
C CYS A 207 13.19 -9.13 26.59
N SER A 208 12.76 -9.70 25.47
CA SER A 208 12.39 -9.01 24.23
C SER A 208 10.89 -9.00 24.06
N TYR A 209 10.33 -7.91 23.55
CA TYR A 209 8.91 -7.73 23.31
C TYR A 209 8.66 -7.34 21.87
N ALA A 210 7.50 -7.73 21.33
CA ALA A 210 7.05 -7.29 20.03
C ALA A 210 5.51 -7.19 19.99
N PHE A 211 4.98 -6.17 19.35
CA PHE A 211 3.54 -5.94 19.26
C PHE A 211 3.20 -4.99 18.11
N ILE A 212 1.95 -5.05 17.67
CA ILE A 212 1.34 -4.02 16.82
C ILE A 212 0.65 -3.00 17.74
N VAL A 213 0.77 -1.73 17.42
CA VAL A 213 0.18 -0.64 18.21
C VAL A 213 -0.28 0.50 17.32
N GLU A 214 -1.37 1.17 17.70
CA GLU A 214 -1.87 2.38 17.07
C GLU A 214 -0.77 3.44 16.95
N HIS A 215 -0.70 4.11 15.81
CA HIS A 215 0.29 5.15 15.50
C HIS A 215 0.30 6.21 16.61
N ASP A 216 1.50 6.62 17.04
CA ASP A 216 1.75 7.63 18.08
C ASP A 216 1.18 7.32 19.49
N TRP A 217 0.60 6.14 19.71
CA TRP A 217 0.08 5.77 21.01
C TRP A 217 1.18 5.30 22.00
N TYR A 218 2.12 4.47 21.51
CA TYR A 218 3.20 3.95 22.35
C TYR A 218 4.37 4.94 22.41
N ASN A 219 4.75 5.30 23.63
CA ASN A 219 5.87 6.17 23.91
C ASN A 219 6.93 5.40 24.69
N PHE A 220 8.01 5.00 24.01
CA PHE A 220 9.08 4.19 24.57
C PHE A 220 9.72 4.83 25.81
N SER A 221 9.95 4.02 26.83
CA SER A 221 10.73 4.38 28.01
C SER A 221 11.87 3.37 28.24
N SER A 222 13.03 3.85 28.66
CA SER A 222 14.13 2.95 29.04
C SER A 222 13.76 2.01 30.20
N ALA A 223 12.73 2.33 30.98
CA ALA A 223 12.17 1.43 31.99
C ALA A 223 11.53 0.17 31.38
N ASP A 224 11.04 0.25 30.12
CA ASP A 224 10.42 -0.88 29.42
C ASP A 224 11.42 -2.00 29.10
N LEU A 225 12.73 -1.69 29.15
CA LEU A 225 13.81 -2.66 28.99
C LEU A 225 14.09 -3.49 30.25
N THR A 226 13.53 -3.09 31.40
CA THR A 226 13.86 -3.68 32.67
C THR A 226 12.69 -4.47 33.28
N ASN A 227 12.97 -5.66 33.83
CA ASN A 227 12.11 -6.40 34.76
C ASN A 227 10.63 -6.59 34.40
N ASN A 228 10.30 -7.03 33.16
CA ASN A 228 8.91 -7.31 32.77
C ASN A 228 7.94 -6.10 32.94
N HIS A 229 8.51 -4.90 32.90
CA HIS A 229 7.76 -3.65 33.13
C HIS A 229 6.63 -3.47 32.12
N LEU A 230 6.86 -3.84 30.89
CA LEU A 230 5.93 -3.64 29.77
C LEU A 230 4.64 -4.44 29.98
N ASN A 231 4.73 -5.75 30.29
CA ASN A 231 3.57 -6.59 30.57
C ASN A 231 2.82 -6.20 31.85
N GLN A 232 3.53 -5.63 32.85
CA GLN A 232 2.88 -5.16 34.07
C GLN A 232 2.11 -3.85 33.84
N THR A 233 2.63 -2.98 32.99
CA THR A 233 2.03 -1.67 32.65
C THR A 233 0.84 -1.85 31.72
N TYR A 234 0.97 -2.66 30.68
CA TYR A 234 -0.04 -2.84 29.63
C TYR A 234 -0.76 -4.19 29.74
N LYS A 235 -1.38 -4.46 30.88
CA LYS A 235 -2.04 -5.74 31.20
C LYS A 235 -3.15 -6.16 30.23
N PHE A 236 -3.75 -5.22 29.52
CA PHE A 236 -4.82 -5.46 28.55
C PHE A 236 -4.31 -5.60 27.11
N GLY A 237 -2.99 -5.47 26.91
CA GLY A 237 -2.37 -5.41 25.59
C GLY A 237 -2.27 -4.00 25.04
N MET A 238 -1.96 -3.90 23.74
CA MET A 238 -1.78 -2.63 23.03
C MET A 238 -3.00 -2.31 22.16
N PRO A 239 -3.44 -1.06 22.08
CA PRO A 239 -4.53 -0.69 21.18
C PRO A 239 -4.07 -0.79 19.72
N VAL A 240 -4.90 -1.42 18.89
CA VAL A 240 -4.72 -1.58 17.46
C VAL A 240 -5.95 -1.07 16.73
N VAL A 241 -5.76 -0.42 15.60
CA VAL A 241 -6.84 0.02 14.72
C VAL A 241 -7.11 -1.04 13.68
N LEU A 242 -8.35 -1.47 13.58
CA LEU A 242 -8.85 -2.39 12.57
C LEU A 242 -9.65 -1.59 11.53
N ASP A 243 -9.41 -1.81 10.27
CA ASP A 243 -10.31 -1.37 9.20
C ASP A 243 -11.40 -2.44 9.01
N TRP A 244 -12.64 -2.02 8.79
CA TRP A 244 -13.75 -2.92 8.51
C TRP A 244 -14.58 -2.47 7.33
N SER A 245 -15.24 -3.41 6.68
CA SER A 245 -16.09 -3.15 5.52
C SER A 245 -17.26 -4.14 5.44
N VAL A 246 -18.31 -3.75 4.72
CA VAL A 246 -19.47 -4.58 4.46
C VAL A 246 -19.56 -4.97 2.98
N GLY A 247 -20.04 -6.16 2.69
CA GLY A 247 -20.28 -6.62 1.33
C GLY A 247 -19.07 -6.56 0.40
N ASN A 248 -19.32 -6.30 -0.88
CA ASN A 248 -18.27 -6.08 -1.89
C ASN A 248 -18.58 -4.82 -2.72
N MET A 249 -17.57 -4.28 -3.39
CA MET A 249 -17.70 -3.05 -4.20
C MET A 249 -18.67 -3.18 -5.37
N THR A 250 -18.88 -4.37 -5.92
CA THR A 250 -19.85 -4.58 -7.01
C THR A 250 -21.28 -4.28 -6.57
N ILE A 251 -21.64 -4.60 -5.33
CA ILE A 251 -22.94 -4.27 -4.74
C ILE A 251 -23.13 -2.77 -4.59
N CYS A 252 -22.10 -2.06 -4.15
CA CYS A 252 -22.13 -0.59 -4.05
C CYS A 252 -22.25 0.07 -5.42
N GLU A 253 -21.52 -0.39 -6.41
CA GLU A 253 -21.60 0.14 -7.78
C GLU A 253 -22.95 -0.12 -8.43
N GLU A 254 -23.55 -1.29 -8.19
CA GLU A 254 -24.88 -1.64 -8.68
C GLU A 254 -25.96 -0.79 -8.00
N ALA A 255 -25.87 -0.59 -6.68
CA ALA A 255 -26.77 0.30 -5.95
C ALA A 255 -26.67 1.76 -6.44
N ARG A 256 -25.46 2.25 -6.75
CA ARG A 256 -25.26 3.58 -7.36
C ARG A 256 -25.90 3.72 -8.74
N ARG A 257 -25.92 2.64 -9.54
CA ARG A 257 -26.58 2.64 -10.86
C ARG A 257 -28.10 2.52 -10.75
N ASN A 258 -28.61 1.87 -9.72
CA ASN A 258 -30.02 1.57 -9.51
C ASN A 258 -30.53 2.13 -8.17
N LEU A 259 -30.50 3.44 -8.00
CA LEU A 259 -30.91 4.15 -6.78
C LEU A 259 -32.37 3.86 -6.36
N MET A 260 -33.26 3.51 -7.31
CA MET A 260 -34.68 3.21 -7.03
C MET A 260 -34.93 1.79 -6.54
N SER A 261 -34.01 0.86 -6.77
CA SER A 261 -34.15 -0.54 -6.38
C SER A 261 -32.77 -1.16 -6.14
N PRO A 262 -32.11 -0.80 -5.03
CA PRO A 262 -30.79 -1.35 -4.72
C PRO A 262 -30.88 -2.87 -4.45
N PRO A 263 -29.80 -3.63 -4.63
CA PRO A 263 -29.74 -5.06 -4.30
C PRO A 263 -30.18 -5.34 -2.85
N ALA A 264 -30.84 -6.45 -2.61
CA ALA A 264 -31.30 -6.83 -1.26
C ALA A 264 -30.15 -6.97 -0.23
N SER A 265 -28.93 -7.23 -0.72
CA SER A 265 -27.71 -7.32 0.09
C SER A 265 -27.04 -5.97 0.38
N TYR A 266 -27.55 -4.88 -0.17
CA TYR A 266 -27.00 -3.53 0.06
C TYR A 266 -27.14 -3.11 1.53
N ALA A 267 -26.05 -2.62 2.12
CA ALA A 267 -25.99 -2.37 3.56
C ALA A 267 -26.44 -0.98 3.98
N CYS A 268 -26.38 0.03 3.08
CA CYS A 268 -26.76 1.40 3.41
C CYS A 268 -28.30 1.51 3.37
N ALA A 269 -28.91 1.28 4.54
CA ALA A 269 -30.37 1.14 4.66
C ALA A 269 -31.12 2.47 4.72
N ASP A 270 -30.43 3.58 5.03
CA ASP A 270 -31.05 4.89 5.06
C ASP A 270 -31.12 5.52 3.67
N LYS A 271 -32.23 6.19 3.37
CA LYS A 271 -32.43 6.89 2.09
C LYS A 271 -31.47 8.07 1.87
N ASN A 272 -30.96 8.66 2.96
CA ASN A 272 -30.02 9.74 2.97
C ASN A 272 -28.58 9.23 3.27
N SER A 273 -28.25 8.01 2.81
CA SER A 273 -26.95 7.41 2.92
C SER A 273 -26.40 7.03 1.56
N GLU A 274 -25.09 6.97 1.46
CA GLU A 274 -24.37 6.51 0.27
C GLU A 274 -23.19 5.63 0.66
N CYS A 275 -22.75 4.77 -0.26
CA CYS A 275 -21.66 3.86 -0.05
C CYS A 275 -20.34 4.42 -0.59
N PHE A 276 -19.23 4.11 0.11
CA PHE A 276 -17.86 4.50 -0.25
C PHE A 276 -16.95 3.27 -0.23
N SER A 277 -15.90 3.28 -1.05
CA SER A 277 -14.87 2.23 -1.00
C SER A 277 -14.25 2.18 0.40
N SER A 278 -14.05 0.99 0.94
CA SER A 278 -13.28 0.82 2.17
C SER A 278 -11.79 1.16 1.93
N SER A 279 -11.06 1.43 3.00
CA SER A 279 -9.61 1.64 2.98
C SER A 279 -8.85 0.42 2.44
N THR A 280 -9.37 -0.79 2.65
CA THR A 280 -8.79 -2.07 2.18
C THR A 280 -9.02 -2.35 0.70
N GLY A 281 -9.97 -1.65 0.06
CA GLY A 281 -10.39 -1.91 -1.32
C GLY A 281 -11.28 -3.14 -1.50
N GLU A 282 -11.52 -3.92 -0.44
CA GLU A 282 -12.40 -5.09 -0.41
C GLU A 282 -13.70 -4.72 0.33
N GLY A 283 -14.78 -4.44 -0.36
CA GLY A 283 -16.03 -4.03 0.25
C GLY A 283 -16.20 -2.52 0.36
N TYR A 284 -17.24 -2.08 1.07
CA TYR A 284 -17.61 -0.67 1.19
C TYR A 284 -18.07 -0.32 2.60
N ILE A 285 -18.08 0.97 2.91
CA ILE A 285 -18.69 1.56 4.10
C ILE A 285 -19.84 2.47 3.68
N CYS A 286 -20.80 2.69 4.58
CA CYS A 286 -21.89 3.63 4.38
C CYS A 286 -21.67 4.89 5.21
N ASN A 287 -21.96 6.05 4.61
CA ASN A 287 -22.00 7.32 5.31
C ASN A 287 -23.32 8.04 5.02
N CYS A 288 -23.78 8.84 5.96
CA CYS A 288 -24.88 9.75 5.70
C CYS A 288 -24.45 10.81 4.69
N THR A 289 -25.37 11.19 3.78
CA THR A 289 -25.12 12.26 2.80
C THR A 289 -24.93 13.60 3.49
N LYS A 290 -24.32 14.56 2.79
CA LYS A 290 -24.04 15.89 3.35
C LYS A 290 -25.32 16.54 3.90
N GLY A 291 -25.25 17.13 5.09
CA GLY A 291 -26.39 17.71 5.82
C GLY A 291 -27.10 16.70 6.74
N TYR A 292 -26.66 15.44 6.75
CA TYR A 292 -27.22 14.40 7.63
C TYR A 292 -26.13 13.77 8.50
N LYS A 293 -26.53 13.33 9.71
CA LYS A 293 -25.65 12.66 10.68
C LYS A 293 -26.40 11.50 11.37
N GLY A 294 -25.68 10.42 11.70
CA GLY A 294 -26.25 9.29 12.40
C GLY A 294 -25.77 7.97 11.87
N ASN A 295 -26.62 6.93 11.91
CA ASN A 295 -26.25 5.59 11.49
C ASN A 295 -26.81 5.27 10.09
N PRO A 296 -25.98 5.20 9.04
CA PRO A 296 -26.42 4.96 7.66
C PRO A 296 -26.90 3.52 7.40
N TYR A 297 -26.62 2.59 8.33
CA TYR A 297 -26.96 1.18 8.21
C TYR A 297 -28.37 0.85 8.70
N ILE A 298 -29.11 1.83 9.23
CA ILE A 298 -30.47 1.68 9.77
C ILE A 298 -31.39 2.61 9.03
N SER A 299 -32.57 2.14 8.64
CA SER A 299 -33.60 2.98 8.02
C SER A 299 -34.05 4.10 8.97
N GLY A 300 -34.02 5.36 8.52
CA GLY A 300 -34.27 6.52 9.37
C GLY A 300 -33.09 6.89 10.30
N GLY A 301 -31.93 6.27 10.12
CA GLY A 301 -30.75 6.49 10.98
C GLY A 301 -29.95 7.75 10.63
N CYS A 302 -30.02 8.27 9.40
CA CYS A 302 -29.42 9.54 8.99
C CYS A 302 -30.41 10.69 9.23
N GLN A 303 -30.19 11.44 10.29
CA GLN A 303 -31.01 12.56 10.70
C GLN A 303 -30.48 13.88 10.18
N ASP A 304 -31.35 14.79 9.84
CA ASP A 304 -31.03 16.14 9.43
C ASP A 304 -30.21 16.88 10.48
N VAL A 305 -29.16 17.56 10.05
CA VAL A 305 -28.32 18.38 10.93
C VAL A 305 -28.92 19.79 10.92
N ASP A 306 -29.33 20.27 12.07
CA ASP A 306 -29.72 21.68 12.21
C ASP A 306 -28.46 22.55 12.27
N GLU A 307 -28.04 23.03 11.09
CA GLU A 307 -26.85 23.88 10.95
C GLU A 307 -27.03 25.23 11.67
N CYS A 308 -28.27 25.66 11.90
CA CYS A 308 -28.56 26.91 12.58
C CYS A 308 -28.21 26.87 14.08
N ASN A 309 -28.11 25.69 14.66
CA ASN A 309 -27.67 25.48 16.04
C ASN A 309 -26.14 25.34 16.19
N LEU A 310 -25.41 25.33 15.06
CA LEU A 310 -23.95 25.29 15.06
C LEU A 310 -23.36 26.71 15.17
N PRO A 311 -22.14 26.88 15.72
CA PRO A 311 -21.45 28.16 15.70
C PRO A 311 -21.37 28.76 14.29
N SER A 312 -21.46 30.08 14.18
CA SER A 312 -21.46 30.80 12.89
C SER A 312 -20.23 30.53 12.00
N GLU A 313 -19.15 30.02 12.59
CA GLU A 313 -17.96 29.57 11.86
C GLU A 313 -18.24 28.36 10.96
N TYR A 314 -19.27 27.55 11.28
CA TYR A 314 -19.64 26.34 10.52
C TYR A 314 -20.81 26.54 9.56
N ASN A 315 -21.72 27.52 9.83
CA ASN A 315 -22.90 27.73 9.00
C ASN A 315 -22.83 29.00 8.14
N ASN A 316 -21.84 29.88 8.31
CA ASN A 316 -21.65 31.13 7.57
C ASN A 316 -22.91 31.97 7.44
N CYS A 317 -23.84 31.94 8.43
CA CYS A 317 -25.08 32.71 8.42
C CYS A 317 -25.04 33.83 9.45
N TYR A 318 -24.95 35.06 8.97
CA TYR A 318 -24.99 36.29 9.77
C TYR A 318 -26.36 36.97 9.71
N GLY A 319 -27.33 36.38 9.01
CA GLY A 319 -28.72 36.80 8.92
C GLY A 319 -29.65 35.95 9.80
N ILE A 320 -30.87 35.73 9.34
CA ILE A 320 -31.83 34.79 9.90
C ILE A 320 -31.55 33.42 9.28
N CYS A 321 -31.06 32.50 10.08
CA CYS A 321 -30.86 31.10 9.69
C CYS A 321 -32.18 30.34 9.83
N THR A 322 -32.54 29.55 8.83
CA THR A 322 -33.69 28.64 8.87
C THR A 322 -33.23 27.27 8.43
N ASN A 323 -33.32 26.30 9.32
CA ASN A 323 -33.02 24.90 8.98
C ASN A 323 -33.99 24.36 7.95
N THR A 324 -33.49 23.60 6.99
CA THR A 324 -34.27 22.90 5.95
C THR A 324 -33.73 21.47 5.84
N ILE A 325 -34.55 20.56 5.36
CA ILE A 325 -34.17 19.13 5.27
C ILE A 325 -32.90 18.98 4.42
N GLY A 326 -31.79 18.54 5.03
CA GLY A 326 -30.48 18.31 4.42
C GLY A 326 -29.65 19.56 4.13
N ASN A 327 -30.10 20.74 4.57
CA ASN A 327 -29.39 22.01 4.39
C ASN A 327 -30.02 23.11 5.26
N TYR A 328 -29.50 24.31 5.19
CA TYR A 328 -30.10 25.50 5.79
C TYR A 328 -30.23 26.62 4.79
N THR A 329 -31.13 27.58 5.07
CA THR A 329 -31.25 28.83 4.31
C THR A 329 -30.90 30.01 5.21
N CYS A 330 -30.12 30.92 4.68
CA CYS A 330 -29.77 32.16 5.36
C CYS A 330 -30.45 33.33 4.64
N SER A 331 -31.18 34.17 5.38
CA SER A 331 -31.89 35.31 4.83
C SER A 331 -31.68 36.57 5.64
N CYS A 332 -31.75 37.73 4.99
CA CYS A 332 -31.68 38.98 5.73
C CYS A 332 -32.98 39.24 6.52
N PRO A 333 -32.90 39.88 7.70
CA PRO A 333 -34.09 40.31 8.46
C PRO A 333 -35.03 41.18 7.65
N GLN A 334 -36.34 41.16 7.99
CA GLN A 334 -37.36 41.96 7.27
C GLN A 334 -36.97 43.43 7.22
N GLY A 335 -37.02 44.01 6.00
CA GLY A 335 -36.63 45.40 5.75
C GLY A 335 -35.14 45.61 5.45
N LYS A 336 -34.37 44.55 5.34
CA LYS A 336 -32.98 44.56 4.90
C LYS A 336 -32.78 43.67 3.67
N MET A 337 -31.92 44.08 2.77
CA MET A 337 -31.48 43.29 1.59
C MET A 337 -29.98 43.28 1.52
N GLY A 338 -29.41 42.16 0.95
CA GLY A 338 -27.99 41.97 0.81
C GLY A 338 -27.60 40.50 0.89
N ASP A 339 -26.33 40.21 1.16
CA ASP A 339 -25.82 38.86 1.33
C ASP A 339 -25.79 38.48 2.81
N PRO A 340 -26.70 37.60 3.29
CA PRO A 340 -26.77 37.22 4.68
C PRO A 340 -25.63 36.28 5.10
N THR A 341 -24.82 35.79 4.14
CA THR A 341 -23.68 34.90 4.39
C THR A 341 -22.37 35.64 4.69
N THR A 342 -22.38 36.96 4.61
CA THR A 342 -21.26 37.84 4.95
C THR A 342 -21.56 38.66 6.21
N GLU A 343 -20.56 38.86 7.05
CA GLU A 343 -20.65 39.69 8.25
C GLU A 343 -21.06 41.13 7.84
N ASN A 344 -22.16 41.66 8.41
CA ASN A 344 -22.79 42.94 8.07
C ASN A 344 -23.32 43.06 6.62
N GLY A 345 -23.56 41.94 5.92
CA GLY A 345 -24.02 41.94 4.52
C GLY A 345 -25.48 42.39 4.31
N CYS A 346 -26.31 42.53 5.36
CA CYS A 346 -27.72 42.91 5.29
C CYS A 346 -27.91 44.40 5.54
N HIS A 347 -28.31 45.19 4.47
CA HIS A 347 -28.52 46.65 4.54
C HIS A 347 -29.99 47.04 4.44
N PRO A 348 -30.46 48.18 5.02
CA PRO A 348 -31.85 48.63 4.96
C PRO A 348 -32.27 49.03 3.54
N THR A 349 -33.50 48.70 3.12
CA THR A 349 -34.05 49.04 1.83
C THR A 349 -34.62 50.46 1.83
N THR A 350 -34.11 51.38 0.99
CA THR A 350 -34.74 52.66 0.66
C THR A 350 -35.60 52.51 -0.58
N SER A 351 -36.90 52.69 -0.42
CA SER A 351 -37.87 52.64 -1.52
C SER A 351 -37.88 53.96 -2.31
N SER A 352 -37.69 53.94 -3.61
CA SER A 352 -38.09 55.01 -4.53
C SER A 352 -38.91 54.44 -5.69
N THR A 353 -40.14 54.95 -5.78
CA THR A 353 -41.15 54.63 -6.78
C THR A 353 -40.91 55.37 -8.10
N LEU A 354 -40.98 54.65 -9.25
CA LEU A 354 -41.27 55.25 -10.55
C LEU A 354 -41.86 54.24 -11.53
N PRO A 355 -43.00 54.52 -12.23
CA PRO A 355 -43.59 53.63 -13.20
C PRO A 355 -43.20 54.01 -14.64
N GLN A 356 -42.22 53.24 -15.17
CA GLN A 356 -41.99 53.18 -16.63
C GLN A 356 -41.78 51.70 -17.02
N SER A 357 -42.91 51.03 -17.18
CA SER A 357 -43.01 49.59 -17.06
C SER A 357 -42.58 48.74 -18.27
N LEU A 358 -42.13 49.28 -19.38
CA LEU A 358 -41.76 48.43 -20.51
C LEU A 358 -40.30 48.64 -20.98
N LYS A 359 -39.76 49.82 -20.95
CA LYS A 359 -38.34 50.09 -21.27
C LYS A 359 -37.41 49.60 -20.16
N VAL A 360 -37.87 49.64 -18.91
CA VAL A 360 -37.15 49.13 -17.76
C VAL A 360 -37.10 47.59 -17.77
N LEU A 361 -38.16 46.92 -18.23
CA LEU A 361 -38.22 45.45 -18.22
C LEU A 361 -37.22 44.84 -19.23
N ILE A 362 -37.03 45.44 -20.40
CA ILE A 362 -36.04 44.97 -21.39
C ILE A 362 -34.63 45.30 -20.94
N ALA A 363 -34.39 46.46 -20.35
CA ALA A 363 -33.08 46.85 -19.82
C ALA A 363 -32.71 46.02 -18.57
N THR A 364 -33.66 45.69 -17.70
CA THR A 364 -33.42 44.84 -16.53
C THR A 364 -33.17 43.40 -16.91
N MET A 365 -33.93 42.84 -17.86
CA MET A 365 -33.71 41.46 -18.33
C MET A 365 -32.33 41.30 -19.03
N SER A 366 -31.95 42.30 -19.85
CA SER A 366 -30.60 42.27 -20.46
C SER A 366 -29.48 42.51 -19.45
N SER A 367 -29.71 43.38 -18.43
CA SER A 367 -28.74 43.56 -17.34
C SER A 367 -28.60 42.32 -16.46
N ILE A 368 -29.71 41.66 -16.12
CA ILE A 368 -29.70 40.42 -15.34
C ILE A 368 -28.98 39.32 -16.11
N LEU A 369 -29.26 39.16 -17.40
CA LEU A 369 -28.59 38.18 -18.26
C LEU A 369 -27.09 38.49 -18.37
N PHE A 370 -26.69 39.74 -18.53
CA PHE A 370 -25.31 40.16 -18.56
C PHE A 370 -24.62 39.94 -17.19
N LEU A 371 -25.28 40.27 -16.09
CA LEU A 371 -24.74 40.05 -14.74
C LEU A 371 -24.63 38.57 -14.40
N THR A 372 -25.60 37.72 -14.82
CA THR A 372 -25.50 36.26 -14.59
C THR A 372 -24.38 35.63 -15.43
N ILE A 373 -24.24 36.02 -16.70
CA ILE A 373 -23.14 35.55 -17.56
C ILE A 373 -21.78 36.05 -17.01
N SER A 374 -21.70 37.32 -16.60
CA SER A 374 -20.48 37.89 -16.02
C SER A 374 -20.17 37.26 -14.68
N GLY A 375 -21.14 37.06 -13.80
CA GLY A 375 -20.97 36.39 -12.52
C GLY A 375 -20.54 34.93 -12.69
N PHE A 376 -21.16 34.22 -13.65
CA PHE A 376 -20.75 32.86 -14.00
C PHE A 376 -19.31 32.80 -14.55
N SER A 377 -18.96 33.71 -15.46
CA SER A 377 -17.62 33.83 -16.05
C SER A 377 -16.56 34.17 -14.99
N ILE A 378 -16.87 35.09 -14.08
CA ILE A 378 -16.01 35.45 -12.95
C ILE A 378 -15.84 34.27 -12.01
N ASN A 379 -16.91 33.53 -11.69
CA ASN A 379 -16.84 32.34 -10.85
C ASN A 379 -15.98 31.26 -11.49
N LEU A 380 -16.15 30.98 -12.79
CA LEU A 380 -15.29 30.07 -13.52
C LEU A 380 -13.82 30.54 -13.52
N TRP A 381 -13.58 31.82 -13.72
CA TRP A 381 -12.25 32.41 -13.70
C TRP A 381 -11.60 32.32 -12.30
N LEU A 382 -12.36 32.60 -11.23
CA LEU A 382 -11.91 32.45 -9.84
C LEU A 382 -11.59 31.00 -9.50
N LYS A 383 -12.46 30.05 -9.89
CA LYS A 383 -12.21 28.61 -9.75
C LYS A 383 -10.94 28.19 -10.49
N LYS A 384 -10.80 28.62 -11.76
CA LYS A 384 -9.59 28.35 -12.56
C LYS A 384 -8.34 28.96 -11.92
N ARG A 385 -8.43 30.19 -11.41
CA ARG A 385 -7.32 30.87 -10.72
C ARG A 385 -6.95 30.18 -9.41
N LYS A 386 -7.93 29.70 -8.62
CA LYS A 386 -7.71 28.93 -7.40
C LYS A 386 -7.01 27.60 -7.73
N LEU A 387 -7.47 26.90 -8.77
CA LEU A 387 -6.87 25.65 -9.23
C LEU A 387 -5.40 25.87 -9.68
N MET A 388 -5.15 26.90 -10.49
CA MET A 388 -3.78 27.22 -10.94
C MET A 388 -2.85 27.56 -9.77
N LYS A 389 -3.35 28.31 -8.77
CA LYS A 389 -2.56 28.60 -7.55
C LYS A 389 -2.27 27.34 -6.75
N SER A 390 -3.24 26.40 -6.64
CA SER A 390 -3.04 25.13 -5.96
C SER A 390 -2.01 24.27 -6.68
N ARG A 391 -2.08 24.16 -8.01
CA ARG A 391 -1.11 23.45 -8.84
C ARG A 391 0.30 24.02 -8.70
N GLN A 392 0.42 25.36 -8.77
CA GLN A 392 1.69 26.05 -8.60
C GLN A 392 2.28 25.75 -7.20
N LYS A 393 1.46 25.81 -6.15
CA LYS A 393 1.86 25.48 -4.81
C LYS A 393 2.41 24.04 -4.71
N PHE A 394 1.69 23.05 -5.24
CA PHE A 394 2.15 21.66 -5.23
C PHE A 394 3.40 21.47 -6.07
N PHE A 395 3.49 22.10 -7.24
CA PHE A 395 4.69 22.06 -8.08
C PHE A 395 5.93 22.57 -7.33
N GLU A 396 5.82 23.67 -6.58
CA GLU A 396 6.87 24.21 -5.75
C GLU A 396 7.22 23.29 -4.57
N GLN A 397 6.21 22.79 -3.87
CA GLN A 397 6.39 21.87 -2.74
C GLN A 397 7.02 20.54 -3.14
N ASN A 398 6.67 20.02 -4.32
CA ASN A 398 7.23 18.78 -4.87
C ASN A 398 8.59 18.99 -5.55
N GLY A 399 9.24 20.14 -5.40
CA GLY A 399 10.58 20.42 -5.91
C GLY A 399 10.66 20.72 -7.41
N GLY A 400 9.52 21.04 -8.07
CA GLY A 400 9.45 21.26 -9.52
C GLY A 400 10.31 22.41 -10.01
N VAL A 401 10.49 23.48 -9.22
CA VAL A 401 11.35 24.63 -9.57
C VAL A 401 12.80 24.20 -9.67
N LEU A 402 13.29 23.42 -8.69
CA LEU A 402 14.67 22.93 -8.68
C LEU A 402 14.93 21.97 -9.85
N LEU A 403 13.97 21.05 -10.10
CA LEU A 403 14.05 20.12 -11.21
C LEU A 403 14.08 20.85 -12.56
N GLN A 404 13.25 21.88 -12.74
CA GLN A 404 13.21 22.66 -13.97
C GLN A 404 14.52 23.43 -14.21
N GLN A 405 15.17 23.94 -13.16
CA GLN A 405 16.49 24.56 -13.24
C GLN A 405 17.54 23.54 -13.67
N GLN A 406 17.53 22.34 -13.11
CA GLN A 406 18.46 21.27 -13.49
C GLN A 406 18.24 20.82 -14.94
N MET A 407 17.00 20.64 -15.38
CA MET A 407 16.68 20.29 -16.77
C MET A 407 17.19 21.33 -17.77
N ASN A 408 17.09 22.60 -17.45
CA ASN A 408 17.61 23.69 -18.30
C ASN A 408 19.16 23.70 -18.41
N SER A 409 19.84 23.11 -17.42
CA SER A 409 21.32 23.03 -17.39
C SER A 409 21.86 21.80 -18.15
N TYR A 410 21.07 20.76 -18.35
CA TYR A 410 21.47 19.54 -19.05
C TYR A 410 20.86 19.48 -20.45
N ARG A 411 21.62 19.83 -21.49
CA ARG A 411 21.25 19.63 -22.89
C ARG A 411 21.28 18.12 -23.23
N GLY A 412 20.12 17.50 -23.45
CA GLY A 412 20.02 16.12 -23.96
C GLY A 412 19.17 15.14 -23.15
N VAL A 413 18.50 15.58 -22.10
CA VAL A 413 17.63 14.71 -21.29
C VAL A 413 16.23 14.66 -21.90
N THR A 414 15.77 13.48 -22.33
CA THR A 414 14.40 13.21 -22.81
C THR A 414 13.40 13.04 -21.66
N PHE A 415 13.46 13.92 -20.66
CA PHE A 415 12.60 13.88 -19.49
C PHE A 415 11.49 14.91 -19.65
N LYS A 416 10.20 14.48 -19.46
CA LYS A 416 9.02 15.35 -19.66
C LYS A 416 8.32 15.62 -18.32
N LEU A 417 7.92 16.85 -18.10
CA LEU A 417 6.96 17.21 -17.05
C LEU A 417 5.55 17.06 -17.62
N PHE A 418 4.79 16.10 -17.05
CA PHE A 418 3.41 15.82 -17.44
C PHE A 418 2.43 16.60 -16.59
N THR A 419 1.33 17.02 -17.19
CA THR A 419 0.18 17.59 -16.48
C THR A 419 -0.72 16.48 -15.92
N GLN A 420 -1.51 16.80 -14.92
CA GLN A 420 -2.50 15.86 -14.38
C GLN A 420 -3.53 15.43 -15.44
N GLU A 421 -3.90 16.37 -16.32
CA GLU A 421 -4.85 16.11 -17.41
C GLU A 421 -4.32 15.11 -18.43
N GLU A 422 -3.05 15.24 -18.82
CA GLU A 422 -2.39 14.29 -19.72
C GLU A 422 -2.42 12.87 -19.11
N LEU A 423 -2.06 12.74 -17.82
CA LEU A 423 -2.04 11.44 -17.16
C LEU A 423 -3.45 10.87 -16.89
N LYS A 424 -4.43 11.71 -16.58
CA LYS A 424 -5.85 11.29 -16.51
C LYS A 424 -6.34 10.77 -17.86
N LYS A 425 -6.03 11.46 -18.94
CA LYS A 425 -6.41 11.03 -20.30
C LYS A 425 -5.73 9.73 -20.67
N ALA A 426 -4.42 9.61 -20.39
CA ALA A 426 -3.63 8.41 -20.68
C ALA A 426 -4.14 7.15 -19.96
N THR A 427 -4.71 7.29 -18.75
CA THR A 427 -5.14 6.19 -17.88
C THR A 427 -6.66 6.00 -17.84
N ASP A 428 -7.42 6.67 -18.68
CA ASP A 428 -8.88 6.70 -18.61
C ASP A 428 -9.38 7.08 -17.20
N ASN A 429 -8.89 8.25 -16.72
CA ASN A 429 -9.15 8.80 -15.39
C ASN A 429 -8.72 7.85 -14.24
N PHE A 430 -7.56 7.21 -14.36
CA PHE A 430 -7.04 6.22 -13.41
C PHE A 430 -8.01 5.05 -13.18
N SER A 431 -8.56 4.54 -14.27
CA SER A 431 -9.50 3.41 -14.26
C SER A 431 -8.89 2.20 -13.57
N SER A 432 -9.70 1.50 -12.78
CA SER A 432 -9.29 0.24 -12.13
C SER A 432 -8.90 -0.85 -13.11
N SER A 433 -9.46 -0.81 -14.35
CA SER A 433 -9.10 -1.74 -15.44
C SER A 433 -7.69 -1.51 -16.01
N ARG A 434 -7.07 -0.36 -15.73
CA ARG A 434 -5.73 0.00 -16.18
C ARG A 434 -4.66 -0.25 -15.12
N ILE A 435 -5.01 -0.84 -13.98
CA ILE A 435 -4.05 -1.15 -12.93
C ILE A 435 -3.24 -2.37 -13.33
N ILE A 436 -1.92 -2.21 -13.37
CA ILE A 436 -0.95 -3.27 -13.67
C ILE A 436 -0.13 -3.69 -12.43
N GLY A 437 -0.22 -2.93 -11.33
CA GLY A 437 0.43 -3.28 -10.07
C GLY A 437 -0.09 -2.47 -8.90
N ARG A 438 -0.17 -3.11 -7.73
CA ARG A 438 -0.47 -2.46 -6.44
C ARG A 438 0.58 -2.89 -5.43
N GLY A 439 1.12 -1.95 -4.66
CA GLY A 439 2.10 -2.22 -3.62
C GLY A 439 2.07 -1.18 -2.51
N GLY A 440 2.96 -1.32 -1.53
CA GLY A 440 3.09 -0.41 -0.39
C GLY A 440 3.33 1.03 -0.80
N GLN A 441 4.13 1.24 -1.83
CA GLN A 441 4.49 2.59 -2.31
C GLN A 441 3.44 3.23 -3.23
N GLY A 442 2.38 2.52 -3.67
CA GLY A 442 1.36 3.09 -4.54
C GLY A 442 0.73 2.11 -5.52
N THR A 443 0.02 2.68 -6.49
CA THR A 443 -0.63 1.94 -7.58
C THR A 443 0.02 2.33 -8.90
N VAL A 444 0.32 1.33 -9.72
CA VAL A 444 0.88 1.50 -11.07
C VAL A 444 -0.22 1.27 -12.09
N TYR A 445 -0.39 2.23 -12.99
CA TYR A 445 -1.38 2.20 -14.06
C TYR A 445 -0.70 2.08 -15.42
N GLU A 446 -1.25 1.29 -16.30
CA GLU A 446 -0.94 1.36 -17.73
C GLU A 446 -1.58 2.62 -18.32
N GLY A 447 -0.81 3.37 -19.07
CA GLY A 447 -1.26 4.55 -19.78
C GLY A 447 -0.87 4.54 -21.25
N THR A 448 -1.70 5.20 -22.09
CA THR A 448 -1.39 5.44 -23.49
C THR A 448 -1.29 6.95 -23.70
N LEU A 449 -0.10 7.45 -24.01
CA LEU A 449 0.12 8.87 -24.32
C LEU A 449 -0.43 9.22 -25.71
N GLU A 450 -0.51 10.54 -26.01
CA GLU A 450 -1.06 11.02 -27.29
C GLU A 450 -0.31 10.50 -28.52
N ASP A 451 0.99 10.19 -28.38
CA ASP A 451 1.83 9.60 -29.43
C ASP A 451 1.70 8.06 -29.54
N ASN A 452 0.67 7.46 -28.96
CA ASN A 452 0.47 6.01 -28.81
C ASN A 452 1.63 5.28 -28.09
N ILE A 453 2.41 6.00 -27.30
CA ILE A 453 3.47 5.43 -26.46
C ILE A 453 2.82 4.83 -25.20
N LEU A 454 3.04 3.54 -24.98
CA LEU A 454 2.61 2.86 -23.76
C LEU A 454 3.56 3.21 -22.60
N VAL A 455 2.99 3.55 -21.46
CA VAL A 455 3.73 3.96 -20.27
C VAL A 455 3.17 3.31 -19.01
N ALA A 456 4.02 3.17 -17.98
CA ALA A 456 3.62 2.81 -16.63
C ALA A 456 3.62 4.07 -15.74
N ILE A 457 2.50 4.37 -15.07
CA ILE A 457 2.32 5.55 -14.25
C ILE A 457 2.18 5.12 -12.79
N LYS A 458 3.22 5.37 -11.99
CA LYS A 458 3.26 5.07 -10.54
C LYS A 458 2.67 6.27 -9.79
N LYS A 459 1.53 6.04 -9.13
CA LYS A 459 0.85 7.00 -8.27
C LYS A 459 0.95 6.55 -6.83
N SER A 460 1.58 7.34 -5.97
CA SER A 460 1.69 7.06 -4.53
C SER A 460 0.31 7.11 -3.84
N LYS A 461 0.14 6.43 -2.70
CA LYS A 461 -1.17 6.31 -2.03
C LYS A 461 -1.54 7.56 -1.22
N LEU A 462 -0.61 8.15 -0.50
CA LEU A 462 -0.85 9.28 0.42
C LEU A 462 0.26 10.34 0.29
N ALA A 463 -0.05 11.57 0.70
CA ALA A 463 0.93 12.65 0.84
C ALA A 463 1.64 12.56 2.20
N ASP A 464 2.45 11.51 2.41
CA ASP A 464 3.31 11.37 3.58
C ASP A 464 4.71 11.91 3.28
N GLU A 465 5.36 12.54 4.27
CA GLU A 465 6.73 13.08 4.14
C GLU A 465 7.75 12.01 3.72
N ARG A 466 7.57 10.77 4.16
CA ARG A 466 8.44 9.65 3.81
C ARG A 466 8.30 9.32 2.33
N GLN A 467 7.07 9.13 1.84
CA GLN A 467 6.80 8.83 0.43
C GLN A 467 7.24 9.98 -0.50
N THR A 468 7.07 11.23 -0.06
CA THR A 468 7.57 12.39 -0.79
C THR A 468 9.10 12.37 -0.89
N ARG A 469 9.81 11.95 0.17
CA ARG A 469 11.27 11.79 0.15
C ARG A 469 11.72 10.62 -0.73
N GLU A 470 11.02 9.48 -0.68
CA GLU A 470 11.30 8.33 -1.56
C GLU A 470 11.05 8.68 -3.03
N PHE A 471 9.95 9.35 -3.34
CA PHE A 471 9.66 9.89 -4.66
C PHE A 471 10.78 10.83 -5.18
N ALA A 472 11.19 11.79 -4.36
CA ALA A 472 12.26 12.75 -4.74
C ALA A 472 13.60 12.04 -4.99
N LYS A 473 13.91 11.00 -4.19
CA LYS A 473 15.12 10.17 -4.38
C LYS A 473 15.03 9.36 -5.67
N GLU A 474 13.92 8.67 -5.90
CA GLU A 474 13.70 7.87 -7.10
C GLU A 474 13.80 8.73 -8.35
N LEU A 475 13.18 9.92 -8.34
CA LEU A 475 13.29 10.91 -9.39
C LEU A 475 14.74 11.36 -9.64
N LEU A 476 15.45 11.73 -8.57
CA LEU A 476 16.83 12.22 -8.66
C LEU A 476 17.78 11.13 -9.19
N ILE A 477 17.65 9.91 -8.70
CA ILE A 477 18.50 8.78 -9.09
C ILE A 477 18.23 8.43 -10.55
N LEU A 478 16.96 8.17 -10.92
CA LEU A 478 16.62 7.73 -12.27
C LEU A 478 16.83 8.78 -13.35
N SER A 479 16.78 10.07 -13.00
CA SER A 479 17.11 11.16 -13.94
C SER A 479 18.58 11.16 -14.40
N GLN A 480 19.47 10.49 -13.65
CA GLN A 480 20.92 10.41 -13.92
C GLN A 480 21.33 9.07 -14.53
N ILE A 481 20.44 8.09 -14.59
CA ILE A 481 20.73 6.74 -15.07
C ILE A 481 20.27 6.58 -16.53
N ASN A 482 21.14 5.98 -17.33
CA ASN A 482 20.81 5.53 -18.67
C ASN A 482 21.51 4.18 -18.92
N HIS A 483 20.79 3.09 -18.66
CA HIS A 483 21.30 1.72 -18.86
C HIS A 483 20.19 0.83 -19.42
N LYS A 484 20.51 -0.07 -20.36
CA LYS A 484 19.55 -0.94 -21.05
C LYS A 484 18.73 -1.83 -20.11
N ASN A 485 19.35 -2.27 -19.01
CA ASN A 485 18.77 -3.16 -18.00
C ASN A 485 18.32 -2.42 -16.72
N VAL A 486 18.10 -1.12 -16.78
CA VAL A 486 17.45 -0.31 -15.74
C VAL A 486 16.19 0.32 -16.32
N ILE A 487 15.12 0.34 -15.57
CA ILE A 487 13.85 0.96 -15.97
C ILE A 487 14.05 2.43 -16.34
N LYS A 488 13.53 2.84 -17.49
CA LYS A 488 13.66 4.22 -17.97
C LYS A 488 12.56 5.11 -17.41
N LEU A 489 12.95 6.15 -16.71
CA LEU A 489 12.03 7.21 -16.29
C LEU A 489 11.81 8.19 -17.46
N LEU A 490 10.56 8.35 -17.90
CA LEU A 490 10.16 9.23 -19.00
C LEU A 490 9.76 10.62 -18.52
N GLY A 491 9.31 10.73 -17.27
CA GLY A 491 8.92 12.01 -16.69
C GLY A 491 8.20 11.89 -15.37
N CYS A 492 7.63 13.01 -14.92
CA CYS A 492 6.84 13.07 -13.70
C CYS A 492 5.72 14.11 -13.78
N CYS A 493 4.74 14.02 -12.86
CA CYS A 493 3.74 15.04 -12.62
C CYS A 493 3.88 15.55 -11.18
N LEU A 494 4.16 16.86 -11.03
CA LEU A 494 4.44 17.50 -9.75
C LEU A 494 3.37 18.52 -9.32
N GLU A 495 2.36 18.79 -10.16
CA GLU A 495 1.31 19.79 -9.92
C GLU A 495 0.13 19.28 -9.08
N VAL A 496 0.29 18.14 -8.44
CA VAL A 496 -0.71 17.45 -7.63
C VAL A 496 -0.19 17.22 -6.22
N GLU A 497 -1.10 17.03 -5.27
CA GLU A 497 -0.77 16.76 -3.87
C GLU A 497 0.14 15.54 -3.72
N VAL A 498 -0.19 14.47 -4.42
CA VAL A 498 0.60 13.25 -4.48
C VAL A 498 1.24 13.15 -5.85
N PRO A 499 2.57 13.39 -5.97
CA PRO A 499 3.25 13.39 -7.25
C PRO A 499 3.28 11.99 -7.90
N MET A 500 3.45 11.95 -9.24
CA MET A 500 3.44 10.72 -10.01
C MET A 500 4.69 10.60 -10.87
N LEU A 501 5.20 9.36 -11.04
CA LEU A 501 6.30 9.02 -11.92
C LEU A 501 5.78 8.30 -13.16
N VAL A 502 6.39 8.59 -14.31
CA VAL A 502 6.03 8.01 -15.61
C VAL A 502 7.23 7.26 -16.17
N TYR A 503 7.09 5.96 -16.35
CA TYR A 503 8.12 5.05 -16.84
C TYR A 503 7.77 4.47 -18.21
N GLU A 504 8.78 3.89 -18.87
CA GLU A 504 8.51 2.95 -19.96
C GLU A 504 7.66 1.78 -19.46
N LEU A 505 6.72 1.29 -20.27
CA LEU A 505 5.97 0.08 -19.95
C LEU A 505 6.82 -1.15 -20.26
N VAL A 506 6.96 -2.04 -19.26
CA VAL A 506 7.61 -3.35 -19.43
C VAL A 506 6.53 -4.41 -19.43
N SER A 507 6.40 -5.13 -20.54
CA SER A 507 5.15 -5.82 -20.93
C SER A 507 4.81 -7.06 -20.12
N LYS A 508 5.83 -7.83 -19.64
CA LYS A 508 5.58 -9.12 -18.96
C LYS A 508 5.48 -9.04 -17.43
N GLY A 509 5.59 -7.84 -16.83
CA GLY A 509 5.54 -7.70 -15.38
C GLY A 509 6.86 -8.09 -14.70
N ASN A 510 6.81 -8.57 -13.45
CA ASN A 510 7.98 -8.83 -12.64
C ASN A 510 8.38 -10.29 -12.56
N LEU A 511 9.67 -10.53 -12.28
CA LEU A 511 10.25 -11.88 -12.20
C LEU A 511 9.61 -12.74 -11.10
N PHE A 512 9.19 -12.13 -9.97
CA PHE A 512 8.55 -12.85 -8.87
C PHE A 512 7.26 -13.54 -9.33
N GLU A 513 6.38 -12.83 -10.04
CA GLU A 513 5.15 -13.41 -10.59
C GLU A 513 5.44 -14.53 -11.57
N TYR A 514 6.49 -14.40 -12.39
CA TYR A 514 6.92 -15.44 -13.33
C TYR A 514 7.41 -16.71 -12.63
N LEU A 515 8.15 -16.57 -11.53
CA LEU A 515 8.70 -17.70 -10.81
C LEU A 515 7.66 -18.39 -9.91
N HIS A 516 6.78 -17.63 -9.26
CA HIS A 516 5.94 -18.13 -8.17
C HIS A 516 4.44 -18.20 -8.46
N SER A 517 3.97 -17.80 -9.67
CA SER A 517 2.56 -17.91 -10.03
C SER A 517 2.06 -19.35 -9.95
N LYS A 518 0.99 -19.57 -9.20
CA LYS A 518 0.31 -20.87 -9.09
C LYS A 518 -0.64 -21.15 -10.28
N ILE A 519 -1.07 -20.08 -10.97
CA ILE A 519 -2.09 -20.16 -12.03
C ILE A 519 -1.45 -20.43 -13.40
N HIS A 520 -0.33 -19.80 -13.68
CA HIS A 520 0.40 -19.94 -14.94
C HIS A 520 1.85 -20.32 -14.66
N ARG A 521 2.16 -21.61 -14.83
CA ARG A 521 3.54 -22.06 -14.72
C ARG A 521 4.27 -21.79 -16.03
N PHE A 522 4.97 -20.66 -16.11
CA PHE A 522 5.78 -20.33 -17.27
C PHE A 522 7.06 -21.16 -17.29
N HIS A 523 7.33 -21.80 -18.41
CA HIS A 523 8.61 -22.50 -18.60
C HIS A 523 9.70 -21.47 -18.92
N ILE A 524 10.72 -21.39 -18.07
CA ILE A 524 11.92 -20.56 -18.28
C ILE A 524 13.12 -21.48 -18.34
N PRO A 525 13.71 -21.71 -19.53
CA PRO A 525 14.89 -22.57 -19.66
C PRO A 525 16.11 -21.97 -18.98
N LEU A 526 17.10 -22.81 -18.61
CA LEU A 526 18.28 -22.39 -17.86
C LEU A 526 19.03 -21.23 -18.53
N ASP A 527 19.21 -21.23 -19.87
CA ASP A 527 19.89 -20.12 -20.56
C ASP A 527 19.16 -18.77 -20.34
N ALA A 528 17.82 -18.76 -20.35
CA ALA A 528 17.04 -17.55 -20.09
C ALA A 528 17.17 -17.12 -18.63
N ARG A 529 17.18 -18.05 -17.65
CA ARG A 529 17.40 -17.74 -16.23
C ARG A 529 18.79 -17.15 -15.98
N LEU A 530 19.83 -17.72 -16.61
CA LEU A 530 21.19 -17.19 -16.56
C LEU A 530 21.31 -15.82 -17.23
N ARG A 531 20.57 -15.60 -18.34
CA ARG A 531 20.53 -14.31 -19.01
C ARG A 531 19.89 -13.23 -18.11
N ILE A 532 18.73 -13.52 -17.52
CA ILE A 532 18.04 -12.62 -16.58
C ILE A 532 18.98 -12.28 -15.42
N ALA A 533 19.65 -13.26 -14.82
CA ALA A 533 20.61 -13.05 -13.75
C ALA A 533 21.78 -12.16 -14.20
N MET A 534 22.40 -12.46 -15.35
CA MET A 534 23.53 -11.71 -15.89
C MET A 534 23.16 -10.26 -16.17
N GLU A 535 22.03 -10.01 -16.84
CA GLU A 535 21.56 -8.68 -17.19
C GLU A 535 21.22 -7.84 -15.94
N SER A 536 20.62 -8.46 -14.93
CA SER A 536 20.35 -7.81 -13.65
C SER A 536 21.64 -7.47 -12.89
N ALA A 537 22.63 -8.39 -12.92
CA ALA A 537 23.95 -8.14 -12.34
C ALA A 537 24.71 -7.00 -13.07
N GLU A 538 24.62 -6.95 -14.41
CA GLU A 538 25.18 -5.83 -15.22
C GLU A 538 24.56 -4.48 -14.81
N ALA A 539 23.22 -4.44 -14.59
CA ALA A 539 22.55 -3.24 -14.10
C ALA A 539 23.07 -2.79 -12.73
N LEU A 540 23.16 -3.70 -11.78
CA LEU A 540 23.65 -3.42 -10.43
C LEU A 540 25.16 -3.03 -10.46
N ALA A 541 25.96 -3.69 -11.28
CA ALA A 541 27.36 -3.33 -11.47
C ALA A 541 27.54 -1.89 -12.02
N TYR A 542 26.69 -1.51 -12.97
CA TYR A 542 26.63 -0.14 -13.48
C TYR A 542 26.27 0.87 -12.38
N LEU A 543 25.28 0.60 -11.55
CA LEU A 543 24.88 1.46 -10.44
C LEU A 543 26.01 1.63 -9.42
N HIS A 544 26.73 0.55 -9.10
CA HIS A 544 27.80 0.55 -8.10
C HIS A 544 29.09 1.25 -8.53
N SER A 545 29.38 1.32 -9.84
CA SER A 545 30.69 1.72 -10.33
C SER A 545 30.70 2.72 -11.47
N SER A 546 29.71 2.69 -12.36
CA SER A 546 29.70 3.47 -13.59
C SER A 546 28.77 4.69 -13.56
N ALA A 547 27.86 4.78 -12.60
CA ALA A 547 27.06 5.98 -12.35
C ALA A 547 27.96 7.13 -11.89
N SER A 548 27.59 8.37 -12.19
CA SER A 548 28.33 9.58 -11.81
C SER A 548 28.61 9.68 -10.31
N THR A 549 27.66 9.23 -9.52
CA THR A 549 27.77 8.95 -8.08
C THR A 549 27.34 7.51 -7.87
N PRO A 550 28.12 6.67 -7.14
CA PRO A 550 27.73 5.30 -6.88
C PRO A 550 26.37 5.22 -6.20
N ILE A 551 25.55 4.29 -6.66
CA ILE A 551 24.19 4.08 -6.17
C ILE A 551 24.11 2.68 -5.59
N ILE A 552 23.65 2.57 -4.35
CA ILE A 552 23.28 1.31 -3.71
C ILE A 552 21.77 1.16 -3.85
N HIS A 553 21.30 0.04 -4.39
CA HIS A 553 19.87 -0.18 -4.65
C HIS A 553 19.08 -0.31 -3.34
N GLY A 554 19.53 -1.15 -2.42
CA GLY A 554 19.01 -1.31 -1.07
C GLY A 554 17.71 -2.14 -0.95
N ASP A 555 17.08 -2.55 -2.08
CA ASP A 555 15.91 -3.44 -2.10
C ASP A 555 15.92 -4.34 -3.35
N VAL A 556 17.04 -5.06 -3.54
CA VAL A 556 17.19 -6.02 -4.64
C VAL A 556 16.36 -7.26 -4.34
N LYS A 557 15.38 -7.56 -5.21
CA LYS A 557 14.48 -8.72 -5.09
C LYS A 557 13.84 -9.06 -6.45
N SER A 558 13.30 -10.25 -6.58
CA SER A 558 12.68 -10.70 -7.84
C SER A 558 11.48 -9.87 -8.27
N SER A 559 10.71 -9.29 -7.35
CA SER A 559 9.59 -8.39 -7.69
C SER A 559 10.04 -7.02 -8.24
N ASN A 560 11.30 -6.63 -8.03
CA ASN A 560 11.88 -5.39 -8.56
C ASN A 560 12.69 -5.62 -9.84
N ILE A 561 12.63 -6.81 -10.44
CA ILE A 561 13.19 -7.13 -11.75
C ILE A 561 12.03 -7.34 -12.71
N LEU A 562 11.87 -6.43 -13.67
CA LEU A 562 10.83 -6.49 -14.69
C LEU A 562 11.35 -7.22 -15.93
N LEU A 563 10.46 -7.87 -16.67
CA LEU A 563 10.77 -8.63 -17.89
C LEU A 563 9.99 -8.06 -19.09
N ASP A 564 10.68 -7.83 -20.20
CA ASP A 564 10.04 -7.48 -21.46
C ASP A 564 9.66 -8.72 -22.29
N ASP A 565 9.16 -8.51 -23.51
CA ASP A 565 8.68 -9.59 -24.38
C ASP A 565 9.76 -10.59 -24.76
N GLU A 566 11.00 -10.18 -24.82
CA GLU A 566 12.18 -11.00 -25.08
C GLU A 566 12.82 -11.58 -23.81
N TYR A 567 12.19 -11.42 -22.63
CA TYR A 567 12.74 -11.74 -21.30
C TYR A 567 14.05 -10.98 -20.98
N THR A 568 14.19 -9.74 -21.49
CA THR A 568 15.26 -8.85 -21.07
C THR A 568 14.96 -8.32 -19.67
N ALA A 569 15.92 -8.40 -18.78
CA ALA A 569 15.73 -7.94 -17.40
C ALA A 569 15.91 -6.41 -17.29
N LYS A 570 15.03 -5.78 -16.51
CA LYS A 570 15.12 -4.36 -16.14
C LYS A 570 14.95 -4.18 -14.64
N VAL A 571 15.99 -3.72 -13.95
CA VAL A 571 15.95 -3.40 -12.53
C VAL A 571 15.10 -2.15 -12.32
N SER A 572 14.21 -2.17 -11.33
CA SER A 572 13.21 -1.14 -11.06
C SER A 572 13.07 -0.86 -9.56
N ASP A 573 12.29 0.16 -9.20
CA ASP A 573 11.95 0.59 -7.84
C ASP A 573 13.15 1.09 -7.01
N PHE A 574 13.51 2.35 -7.22
CA PHE A 574 14.65 3.02 -6.59
C PHE A 574 14.28 3.81 -5.33
N GLY A 575 13.07 3.62 -4.78
CA GLY A 575 12.61 4.35 -3.59
C GLY A 575 13.48 4.14 -2.35
N ALA A 576 14.02 2.95 -2.16
CA ALA A 576 14.94 2.62 -1.06
C ALA A 576 16.41 2.98 -1.34
N SER A 577 16.75 3.32 -2.59
CA SER A 577 18.14 3.49 -3.04
C SER A 577 18.85 4.67 -2.37
N LYS A 578 20.18 4.56 -2.26
CA LYS A 578 21.04 5.57 -1.63
C LYS A 578 22.19 5.97 -2.56
N LEU A 579 22.45 7.27 -2.61
CA LEU A 579 23.66 7.81 -3.25
C LEU A 579 24.81 7.65 -2.26
N ALA A 580 25.85 6.89 -2.63
CA ALA A 580 27.02 6.72 -1.80
C ALA A 580 28.01 7.88 -2.07
N PRO A 581 28.47 8.65 -1.05
CA PRO A 581 29.54 9.62 -1.21
C PRO A 581 30.80 8.93 -1.75
N LYS A 582 31.57 9.61 -2.59
CA LYS A 582 32.78 9.02 -3.22
C LYS A 582 33.81 8.53 -2.21
N ASP A 583 33.82 9.13 -1.03
CA ASP A 583 34.76 8.83 0.04
C ASP A 583 34.21 7.91 1.15
N ALA A 584 32.91 7.52 1.07
CA ALA A 584 32.27 6.67 2.05
C ALA A 584 31.94 5.30 1.43
N THR A 585 32.54 4.24 1.94
CA THR A 585 32.24 2.86 1.54
C THR A 585 30.96 2.32 2.20
N GLN A 586 30.50 2.98 3.25
CA GLN A 586 29.41 2.54 4.11
C GLN A 586 28.46 3.72 4.41
N LEU A 587 27.15 3.44 4.44
CA LEU A 587 26.12 4.40 4.79
C LEU A 587 25.35 3.89 6.01
N ALA A 588 25.53 4.55 7.15
CA ALA A 588 24.69 4.30 8.32
C ALA A 588 23.26 4.72 8.00
N THR A 589 22.31 3.78 8.15
CA THR A 589 20.90 4.03 7.83
C THR A 589 20.03 3.06 8.63
N PHE A 590 18.77 3.41 8.85
CA PHE A 590 17.80 2.44 9.35
C PHE A 590 17.75 1.25 8.41
N VAL A 591 17.68 0.05 8.98
CA VAL A 591 17.58 -1.18 8.21
C VAL A 591 16.22 -1.16 7.47
N GLN A 592 16.29 -1.17 6.16
CA GLN A 592 15.15 -1.22 5.25
C GLN A 592 15.41 -2.29 4.21
N GLY A 593 14.39 -3.03 3.82
CA GLY A 593 14.46 -4.05 2.78
C GLY A 593 13.35 -5.08 2.92
N THR A 594 13.41 -6.11 2.11
CA THR A 594 12.40 -7.16 2.05
C THR A 594 12.91 -8.40 2.80
N CYS A 595 12.07 -8.98 3.66
CA CYS A 595 12.39 -10.22 4.39
C CYS A 595 12.82 -11.32 3.43
N GLY A 596 13.82 -12.12 3.82
CA GLY A 596 14.42 -13.15 2.98
C GLY A 596 15.54 -12.68 2.05
N TYR A 597 15.61 -11.38 1.73
CA TYR A 597 16.67 -10.77 0.89
C TYR A 597 17.62 -9.88 1.68
N LEU A 598 17.28 -9.55 2.92
CA LEU A 598 18.10 -8.68 3.77
C LEU A 598 19.44 -9.31 4.10
N ASP A 599 20.50 -8.53 3.89
CA ASP A 599 21.87 -8.87 4.25
C ASP A 599 22.04 -8.95 5.77
N PRO A 600 22.47 -10.10 6.35
CA PRO A 600 22.67 -10.25 7.78
C PRO A 600 23.68 -9.23 8.36
N GLU A 601 24.73 -8.89 7.62
CA GLU A 601 25.71 -7.90 8.07
C GLU A 601 25.08 -6.49 8.12
N TYR A 602 24.28 -6.12 7.11
CA TYR A 602 23.52 -4.87 7.14
C TYR A 602 22.52 -4.84 8.30
N MET A 603 21.86 -5.98 8.58
CA MET A 603 20.95 -6.10 9.71
C MET A 603 21.66 -5.87 11.05
N LEU A 604 22.89 -6.36 11.20
CA LEU A 604 23.66 -6.25 12.43
C LEU A 604 24.36 -4.90 12.59
N THR A 605 24.87 -4.36 11.49
CA THR A 605 25.71 -3.14 11.54
C THR A 605 24.97 -1.86 11.25
N CYS A 606 23.71 -1.94 10.75
CA CYS A 606 22.95 -0.81 10.21
C CYS A 606 23.70 -0.04 9.10
N GLN A 607 24.69 -0.70 8.46
CA GLN A 607 25.53 -0.09 7.42
C GLN A 607 25.19 -0.70 6.05
N LEU A 608 24.44 0.04 5.26
CA LEU A 608 24.13 -0.35 3.90
C LEU A 608 25.35 -0.15 2.99
N THR A 609 25.74 -1.21 2.29
CA THR A 609 26.91 -1.23 1.40
C THR A 609 26.55 -1.79 0.02
N LYS A 610 27.44 -1.62 -0.96
CA LYS A 610 27.32 -2.29 -2.27
C LYS A 610 27.26 -3.84 -2.12
N LYS A 611 27.88 -4.36 -1.06
CA LYS A 611 27.93 -5.79 -0.77
C LYS A 611 26.60 -6.32 -0.20
N SER A 612 25.77 -5.41 0.35
CA SER A 612 24.40 -5.77 0.76
C SER A 612 23.53 -6.08 -0.46
N ASP A 613 23.67 -5.32 -1.56
CA ASP A 613 22.99 -5.64 -2.84
C ASP A 613 23.48 -6.97 -3.42
N VAL A 614 24.75 -7.33 -3.22
CA VAL A 614 25.30 -8.62 -3.67
C VAL A 614 24.66 -9.79 -2.93
N PHE A 615 24.48 -9.67 -1.61
CA PHE A 615 23.78 -10.68 -0.83
C PHE A 615 22.34 -10.87 -1.33
N SER A 616 21.58 -9.77 -1.40
CA SER A 616 20.19 -9.80 -1.88
C SER A 616 20.09 -10.37 -3.30
N PHE A 617 21.04 -10.06 -4.17
CA PHE A 617 21.11 -10.61 -5.52
C PHE A 617 21.43 -12.12 -5.52
N GLY A 618 22.27 -12.60 -4.61
CA GLY A 618 22.50 -14.04 -4.38
C GLY A 618 21.20 -14.79 -4.11
N VAL A 619 20.28 -14.18 -3.34
CA VAL A 619 18.93 -14.73 -3.09
C VAL A 619 18.11 -14.78 -4.39
N VAL A 620 18.15 -13.74 -5.23
CA VAL A 620 17.46 -13.74 -6.53
C VAL A 620 17.96 -14.88 -7.43
N ILE A 621 19.28 -15.15 -7.45
CA ILE A 621 19.81 -16.30 -8.21
C ILE A 621 19.25 -17.61 -7.63
N LEU A 622 19.14 -17.75 -6.32
CA LEU A 622 18.51 -18.93 -5.71
C LEU A 622 17.05 -19.10 -6.15
N GLU A 623 16.26 -18.05 -6.19
CA GLU A 623 14.90 -18.12 -6.69
C GLU A 623 14.85 -18.59 -8.16
N LEU A 624 15.78 -18.07 -8.98
CA LEU A 624 15.91 -18.49 -10.39
C LEU A 624 16.28 -19.98 -10.54
N LEU A 625 17.12 -20.54 -9.65
CA LEU A 625 17.53 -21.93 -9.70
C LEU A 625 16.50 -22.89 -9.08
N THR A 626 15.85 -22.47 -7.99
CA THR A 626 15.03 -23.38 -7.20
C THR A 626 13.53 -23.20 -7.42
N ARG A 627 13.11 -22.03 -7.94
CA ARG A 627 11.71 -21.60 -8.05
C ARG A 627 10.99 -21.62 -6.70
N ARG A 628 11.73 -21.50 -5.58
CA ARG A 628 11.23 -21.38 -4.22
C ARG A 628 11.30 -19.92 -3.82
N LYS A 629 10.35 -19.46 -2.99
CA LYS A 629 10.35 -18.10 -2.45
C LYS A 629 11.51 -17.89 -1.51
N ALA A 630 12.04 -16.67 -1.45
CA ALA A 630 13.12 -16.28 -0.55
C ALA A 630 12.80 -16.55 0.93
N PHE A 631 11.52 -16.39 1.27
CA PHE A 631 10.96 -16.63 2.59
C PHE A 631 9.59 -17.30 2.45
N GLU A 632 9.33 -18.34 3.22
CA GLU A 632 8.06 -19.07 3.25
C GLU A 632 7.86 -19.71 4.63
N PHE A 633 6.60 -19.80 5.09
CA PHE A 633 6.25 -20.62 6.26
C PHE A 633 5.87 -22.02 5.80
N ASN A 634 6.34 -23.06 6.53
CA ASN A 634 5.91 -24.41 6.27
C ASN A 634 4.50 -24.67 6.90
N VAL A 635 3.94 -25.84 6.61
CA VAL A 635 2.61 -26.25 7.12
C VAL A 635 2.58 -26.35 8.67
N SER A 636 3.73 -26.48 9.32
CA SER A 636 3.90 -26.50 10.78
C SER A 636 4.15 -25.10 11.37
N GLY A 637 4.17 -24.04 10.54
CA GLY A 637 4.43 -22.68 11.01
C GLY A 637 5.91 -22.35 11.26
N GLU A 638 6.84 -23.26 10.87
CA GLU A 638 8.27 -22.99 10.97
C GLU A 638 8.76 -22.14 9.78
N GLU A 639 9.63 -21.19 10.07
CA GLU A 639 10.27 -20.36 9.06
C GLU A 639 11.17 -21.16 8.13
N MET A 640 11.00 -20.91 6.85
CA MET A 640 11.89 -21.46 5.82
C MET A 640 12.57 -20.33 5.06
N LEU A 641 13.75 -19.93 5.54
CA LEU A 641 14.64 -19.06 4.77
C LEU A 641 15.32 -19.87 3.67
N LEU A 642 15.11 -19.48 2.42
CA LEU A 642 15.72 -20.15 1.27
C LEU A 642 17.26 -20.21 1.37
N THR A 643 17.87 -19.14 1.88
CA THR A 643 19.31 -19.04 2.11
C THR A 643 19.83 -20.08 3.12
N ALA A 644 19.14 -20.25 4.25
CA ALA A 644 19.52 -21.22 5.29
C ALA A 644 19.41 -22.65 4.77
N ASN A 645 18.31 -22.98 4.09
CA ASN A 645 18.09 -24.29 3.48
C ASN A 645 19.14 -24.59 2.39
N PHE A 646 19.48 -23.59 1.57
CA PHE A 646 20.49 -23.75 0.53
C PHE A 646 21.89 -23.99 1.13
N ILE A 647 22.32 -23.24 2.12
CA ILE A 647 23.62 -23.42 2.76
C ILE A 647 23.71 -24.80 3.43
N SER A 648 22.64 -25.29 4.07
CA SER A 648 22.57 -26.66 4.61
C SER A 648 22.69 -27.70 3.50
N ALA A 649 21.91 -27.55 2.42
CA ALA A 649 21.96 -28.49 1.29
C ALA A 649 23.33 -28.51 0.59
N MET A 650 24.03 -27.39 0.51
CA MET A 650 25.40 -27.30 -0.02
C MET A 650 26.39 -28.07 0.88
N LYS A 651 26.29 -27.95 2.22
CA LYS A 651 27.12 -28.68 3.18
C LYS A 651 26.88 -30.19 3.11
N GLU A 652 25.63 -30.60 2.87
CA GLU A 652 25.24 -32.01 2.80
C GLU A 652 25.39 -32.61 1.38
N ASN A 653 25.87 -31.86 0.38
CA ASN A 653 25.89 -32.24 -1.04
C ASN A 653 24.51 -32.62 -1.62
N LYS A 654 23.42 -32.03 -1.10
CA LYS A 654 22.02 -32.28 -1.53
C LYS A 654 21.42 -31.15 -2.34
N VAL A 655 22.23 -30.25 -2.85
CA VAL A 655 21.73 -29.07 -3.59
C VAL A 655 20.86 -29.46 -4.81
N GLU A 656 21.10 -30.62 -5.38
CA GLU A 656 20.31 -31.15 -6.50
C GLU A 656 18.82 -31.35 -6.14
N GLU A 657 18.49 -31.59 -4.86
CA GLU A 657 17.11 -31.73 -4.39
C GLU A 657 16.36 -30.40 -4.32
N MET A 658 17.11 -29.28 -4.32
CA MET A 658 16.54 -27.94 -4.29
C MET A 658 16.30 -27.35 -5.68
N VAL A 659 17.00 -27.83 -6.70
CA VAL A 659 16.92 -27.32 -8.08
C VAL A 659 15.55 -27.60 -8.67
N ASP A 660 15.01 -26.60 -9.37
CA ASP A 660 13.72 -26.73 -10.10
C ASP A 660 13.78 -27.92 -11.06
N PRO A 661 12.84 -28.87 -10.97
CA PRO A 661 12.80 -30.03 -11.86
C PRO A 661 12.78 -29.70 -13.35
N GLU A 662 12.31 -28.51 -13.73
CA GLU A 662 12.23 -28.08 -15.15
C GLU A 662 13.59 -27.82 -15.80
N ILE A 663 14.63 -27.52 -14.98
CA ILE A 663 16.01 -27.27 -15.46
C ILE A 663 16.98 -28.37 -15.00
N LYS A 664 16.46 -29.41 -14.34
CA LYS A 664 17.27 -30.48 -13.78
C LYS A 664 17.53 -31.59 -14.79
N ASN A 665 18.59 -31.46 -15.59
CA ASN A 665 19.11 -32.50 -16.44
C ASN A 665 20.64 -32.65 -16.21
N GLU A 666 21.24 -33.76 -16.66
CA GLU A 666 22.65 -34.06 -16.36
C GLU A 666 23.62 -33.01 -16.91
N GLU A 667 23.35 -32.49 -18.12
CA GLU A 667 24.20 -31.48 -18.76
C GLU A 667 24.11 -30.13 -18.03
N ASP A 668 22.89 -29.70 -17.70
CA ASP A 668 22.63 -28.44 -16.99
C ASP A 668 23.14 -28.46 -15.56
N MET A 669 23.10 -29.62 -14.89
CA MET A 669 23.58 -29.75 -13.51
C MET A 669 25.06 -29.40 -13.34
N VAL A 670 25.89 -29.58 -14.38
CA VAL A 670 27.29 -29.15 -14.35
C VAL A 670 27.36 -27.61 -14.20
N VAL A 671 26.60 -26.89 -15.00
CA VAL A 671 26.55 -25.41 -14.96
C VAL A 671 25.88 -24.93 -13.68
N ILE A 672 24.77 -25.55 -13.28
CA ILE A 672 24.03 -25.20 -12.05
C ILE A 672 24.91 -25.33 -10.82
N LYS A 673 25.73 -26.37 -10.69
CA LYS A 673 26.68 -26.54 -9.58
C LYS A 673 27.71 -25.40 -9.51
N GLU A 674 28.20 -24.91 -10.64
CA GLU A 674 29.09 -23.75 -10.68
C GLU A 674 28.36 -22.45 -10.29
N VAL A 675 27.10 -22.26 -10.73
CA VAL A 675 26.26 -21.14 -10.29
C VAL A 675 26.03 -21.22 -8.79
N CYS A 676 25.79 -22.40 -8.22
CA CYS A 676 25.61 -22.56 -6.77
C CYS A 676 26.87 -22.16 -5.98
N LYS A 677 28.07 -22.42 -6.51
CA LYS A 677 29.34 -21.95 -5.88
C LYS A 677 29.40 -20.41 -5.86
N LEU A 678 29.02 -19.76 -6.97
CA LEU A 678 28.94 -18.29 -7.03
C LEU A 678 27.92 -17.74 -6.01
N VAL A 679 26.76 -18.40 -5.88
CA VAL A 679 25.75 -18.03 -4.89
C VAL A 679 26.30 -18.13 -3.46
N VAL A 680 27.03 -19.19 -3.12
CA VAL A 680 27.66 -19.32 -1.79
C VAL A 680 28.58 -18.14 -1.50
N LEU A 681 29.35 -17.65 -2.49
CA LEU A 681 30.19 -16.47 -2.34
C LEU A 681 29.35 -15.19 -2.12
N CYS A 682 28.25 -15.04 -2.85
CA CYS A 682 27.35 -13.89 -2.68
C CYS A 682 26.67 -13.88 -1.30
N LEU A 683 26.35 -15.04 -0.75
CA LEU A 683 25.67 -15.22 0.53
C LEU A 683 26.63 -15.31 1.74
N ASN A 684 27.92 -15.00 1.56
CA ASN A 684 28.86 -14.97 2.68
C ASN A 684 28.37 -14.00 3.77
N SER A 685 28.51 -14.37 5.03
CA SER A 685 28.12 -13.55 6.17
C SER A 685 28.89 -12.24 6.27
N TYR A 686 30.13 -12.21 5.77
CA TYR A 686 31.00 -11.05 5.77
C TYR A 686 31.02 -10.39 4.37
N GLY A 687 30.62 -9.12 4.29
CA GLY A 687 30.52 -8.40 3.03
C GLY A 687 31.83 -8.29 2.27
N ASP A 688 32.95 -8.09 2.97
CA ASP A 688 34.27 -7.96 2.33
C ASP A 688 34.69 -9.22 1.56
N GLU A 689 34.22 -10.39 1.98
CA GLU A 689 34.48 -11.67 1.32
C GLU A 689 33.55 -11.95 0.12
N ARG A 690 32.49 -11.17 -0.06
CA ARG A 690 31.60 -11.31 -1.21
C ARG A 690 32.22 -10.72 -2.47
N PRO A 691 31.94 -11.27 -3.65
CA PRO A 691 32.36 -10.63 -4.93
C PRO A 691 31.71 -9.25 -5.11
N THR A 692 32.20 -8.47 -6.04
CA THR A 692 31.51 -7.29 -6.55
C THR A 692 30.45 -7.68 -7.57
N MET A 693 29.42 -6.84 -7.79
CA MET A 693 28.41 -7.11 -8.82
C MET A 693 29.01 -7.24 -10.22
N LYS A 694 30.14 -6.59 -10.49
CA LYS A 694 30.87 -6.72 -11.75
C LYS A 694 31.43 -8.13 -11.92
N GLU A 695 32.08 -8.66 -10.89
CA GLU A 695 32.60 -10.05 -10.90
C GLU A 695 31.47 -11.05 -11.04
N VAL A 696 30.36 -10.85 -10.33
CA VAL A 696 29.14 -11.68 -10.45
C VAL A 696 28.61 -11.69 -11.89
N ALA A 697 28.51 -10.52 -12.53
CA ALA A 697 28.05 -10.41 -13.92
C ALA A 697 29.01 -11.13 -14.92
N GLU A 698 30.31 -10.95 -14.73
CA GLU A 698 31.33 -11.61 -15.56
C GLU A 698 31.29 -13.13 -15.44
N ASP A 699 31.13 -13.65 -14.20
CA ASP A 699 31.08 -15.10 -13.95
C ASP A 699 29.78 -15.70 -14.49
N LEU A 700 28.63 -15.07 -14.28
CA LEU A 700 27.36 -15.49 -14.90
C LEU A 700 27.46 -15.47 -16.44
N GLY A 701 28.15 -14.49 -17.03
CA GLY A 701 28.39 -14.43 -18.46
C GLY A 701 29.24 -15.60 -18.98
N LYS A 702 30.28 -16.01 -18.22
CA LYS A 702 31.12 -17.19 -18.54
C LYS A 702 30.29 -18.48 -18.44
N LEU A 703 29.53 -18.63 -17.36
CA LEU A 703 28.68 -19.81 -17.12
C LEU A 703 27.61 -19.98 -18.20
N ARG A 704 26.99 -18.88 -18.61
CA ARG A 704 26.03 -18.89 -19.72
C ARG A 704 26.67 -19.29 -21.04
N LYS A 705 27.87 -18.78 -21.36
CA LYS A 705 28.62 -19.22 -22.57
C LYS A 705 28.93 -20.70 -22.55
N ASN A 706 29.35 -21.22 -21.38
CA ASN A 706 29.61 -22.65 -21.21
C ASN A 706 28.34 -23.47 -21.46
N LYS A 707 27.19 -23.03 -20.96
CA LYS A 707 25.89 -23.67 -21.25
C LYS A 707 25.58 -23.69 -22.73
N GLN A 708 25.78 -22.57 -23.44
CA GLN A 708 25.53 -22.49 -24.89
C GLN A 708 26.46 -23.42 -25.68
N ILE A 709 27.73 -23.58 -25.28
CA ILE A 709 28.66 -24.52 -25.88
C ILE A 709 28.19 -25.96 -25.70
N LEU A 710 27.76 -26.33 -24.47
CA LEU A 710 27.20 -27.66 -24.18
C LEU A 710 25.97 -27.94 -25.03
N ASP A 711 25.07 -26.98 -25.17
CA ASP A 711 23.89 -27.11 -26.05
C ASP A 711 24.22 -27.30 -27.52
N MET A 712 25.30 -26.69 -28.00
CA MET A 712 25.76 -26.90 -29.37
C MET A 712 26.36 -28.30 -29.57
N GLN A 713 27.12 -28.79 -28.60
CA GLN A 713 27.73 -30.12 -28.63
C GLN A 713 26.68 -31.22 -28.56
N SER A 714 25.66 -31.09 -27.72
CA SER A 714 24.57 -32.06 -27.63
C SER A 714 23.72 -32.14 -28.90
N LYS A 715 23.54 -31.01 -29.61
CA LYS A 715 22.86 -30.98 -30.90
C LYS A 715 23.65 -31.69 -32.00
N HIS A 716 24.98 -31.72 -31.93
CA HIS A 716 25.85 -32.42 -32.91
C HIS A 716 26.04 -33.91 -32.62
N GLN A 717 25.68 -34.38 -31.41
CA GLN A 717 25.81 -35.78 -30.99
C GLN A 717 24.52 -36.62 -31.16
N LYS A 718 23.43 -36.08 -31.68
CA LYS A 718 22.30 -36.93 -32.04
C LYS A 718 22.66 -37.79 -33.25
N PRO A 719 22.69 -39.17 -33.14
CA PRO A 719 22.93 -40.05 -34.26
C PRO A 719 21.83 -39.83 -35.30
N VAL A 720 22.24 -39.78 -36.55
CA VAL A 720 21.32 -39.95 -37.68
C VAL A 720 21.01 -41.45 -37.73
N ASP A 721 20.02 -41.87 -36.96
CA ASP A 721 19.49 -43.22 -37.03
C ASP A 721 18.26 -43.24 -37.92
N ASP A 722 18.41 -44.10 -38.95
CA ASP A 722 17.40 -44.71 -39.82
C ASP A 722 16.62 -43.81 -40.82
N ILE A 723 17.29 -43.52 -41.93
CA ILE A 723 16.60 -43.52 -43.21
C ILE A 723 16.62 -44.98 -43.72
N VAL A 724 15.54 -45.71 -43.46
CA VAL A 724 15.25 -46.96 -44.18
C VAL A 724 14.94 -46.61 -45.64
N VAL A 725 15.89 -46.89 -46.49
CA VAL A 725 15.71 -46.85 -47.95
C VAL A 725 14.88 -48.08 -48.34
N THR A 726 13.61 -47.87 -48.59
CA THR A 726 12.86 -48.81 -49.48
C THR A 726 12.88 -48.23 -50.88
N SER A 727 13.69 -48.91 -51.74
CA SER A 727 13.69 -48.73 -53.16
C SER A 727 12.44 -49.37 -53.78
N ASP A 728 11.66 -48.59 -54.51
CA ASP A 728 10.94 -49.15 -55.69
C ASP A 728 10.95 -48.11 -56.82
N TYR A 729 11.51 -48.61 -57.90
CA TYR A 729 11.64 -47.99 -59.22
C TYR A 729 10.28 -47.73 -59.87
N VAL A 730 10.08 -46.58 -60.52
CA VAL A 730 9.49 -46.46 -61.89
C VAL A 730 9.96 -45.14 -62.51
N HIS A 731 10.55 -45.26 -63.75
CA HIS A 731 10.89 -44.24 -64.74
C HIS A 731 9.65 -43.42 -65.15
N GLU A 732 9.74 -42.17 -65.59
CA GLU A 732 10.31 -41.47 -66.74
C GLU A 732 9.75 -39.99 -66.78
N PRO A 733 10.06 -39.08 -67.72
CA PRO A 733 11.10 -38.10 -67.66
C PRO A 733 10.52 -36.63 -67.84
N PRO A 734 11.39 -35.62 -68.10
CA PRO A 734 11.10 -34.22 -67.77
C PRO A 734 10.53 -33.37 -68.91
N GLN A 735 9.76 -32.33 -68.64
CA GLN A 735 9.56 -31.23 -69.62
C GLN A 735 9.58 -29.84 -68.96
N LYS A 736 10.57 -29.08 -69.35
CA LYS A 736 10.71 -27.66 -69.73
C LYS A 736 9.72 -26.61 -69.15
N MET A 737 10.37 -25.60 -68.54
CA MET A 737 10.16 -24.15 -68.64
C MET A 737 8.95 -23.64 -69.45
N GLN A 738 8.23 -22.68 -68.85
CA GLN A 738 8.03 -21.35 -69.46
C GLN A 738 7.53 -20.33 -68.42
N ASN A 739 8.21 -19.18 -68.42
CA ASN A 739 7.78 -17.93 -67.84
C ASN A 739 6.49 -17.43 -68.45
N VAL A 740 5.56 -16.84 -67.71
CA VAL A 740 4.83 -15.64 -68.13
C VAL A 740 4.38 -14.88 -66.89
N THR A 741 4.56 -13.60 -67.00
CA THR A 741 4.26 -12.45 -66.12
C THR A 741 2.78 -12.19 -65.95
N SER A 742 2.52 -11.47 -64.83
CA SER A 742 1.59 -10.34 -64.60
C SER A 742 0.13 -10.59 -64.24
N SER A 743 -0.20 -9.81 -63.24
CA SER A 743 -1.37 -8.92 -62.95
C SER A 743 -2.55 -9.47 -62.20
N GLU A 744 -2.71 -8.79 -61.05
CA GLU A 744 -3.93 -8.15 -60.49
C GLU A 744 -5.26 -8.94 -60.41
N HIS A 745 -5.79 -9.14 -59.25
CA HIS A 745 -6.92 -8.44 -58.63
C HIS A 745 -7.42 -9.14 -57.36
N SER A 746 -7.48 -8.32 -56.33
CA SER A 746 -8.44 -8.26 -55.23
C SER A 746 -9.55 -9.31 -55.13
N THR A 747 -9.72 -9.89 -53.91
CA THR A 747 -10.94 -9.67 -53.11
C THR A 747 -10.75 -10.21 -51.69
N SER A 748 -11.24 -9.39 -50.75
CA SER A 748 -11.39 -9.55 -49.35
C SER A 748 -12.02 -10.86 -48.86
N SER A 749 -11.58 -11.37 -47.73
CA SER A 749 -12.47 -11.94 -46.74
C SER A 749 -11.84 -11.87 -45.35
N ASN A 750 -12.41 -10.97 -44.55
CA ASN A 750 -12.23 -10.89 -43.12
C ASN A 750 -12.60 -12.21 -42.45
N ARG A 751 -11.74 -12.70 -41.56
CA ARG A 751 -12.13 -13.44 -40.37
C ARG A 751 -11.24 -12.97 -39.21
N SER A 752 -11.82 -12.04 -38.45
CA SER A 752 -11.43 -11.72 -37.10
C SER A 752 -11.51 -12.99 -36.26
N LEU A 753 -10.42 -13.42 -35.68
CA LEU A 753 -10.39 -14.26 -34.50
C LEU A 753 -10.20 -13.32 -33.30
N GLU A 754 -11.30 -12.94 -32.66
CA GLU A 754 -11.33 -12.43 -31.31
C GLU A 754 -10.77 -13.51 -30.39
N VAL A 755 -9.53 -13.32 -29.93
CA VAL A 755 -9.04 -13.97 -28.72
C VAL A 755 -9.38 -13.03 -27.56
N GLN A 756 -10.51 -13.27 -26.93
CA GLN A 756 -10.79 -12.75 -25.60
C GLN A 756 -9.79 -13.38 -24.62
N ALA A 757 -8.72 -12.65 -24.33
CA ALA A 757 -7.92 -12.90 -23.15
C ALA A 757 -8.69 -12.37 -21.93
N GLN A 758 -9.43 -13.26 -21.27
CA GLN A 758 -9.88 -13.01 -19.91
C GLN A 758 -8.65 -13.04 -19.00
N LEU A 759 -8.12 -11.86 -18.71
CA LEU A 759 -7.22 -11.62 -17.58
C LEU A 759 -8.04 -11.75 -16.29
N SER A 760 -8.09 -12.96 -15.75
CA SER A 760 -8.46 -13.14 -14.35
C SER A 760 -7.28 -12.66 -13.52
N ILE A 761 -7.42 -11.46 -12.95
CA ILE A 761 -6.50 -10.91 -11.97
C ILE A 761 -6.66 -11.75 -10.71
N GLY A 762 -5.75 -12.69 -10.50
CA GLY A 762 -5.54 -13.30 -9.20
C GLY A 762 -5.01 -12.21 -8.27
N SER A 763 -5.84 -11.76 -7.33
CA SER A 763 -5.38 -10.96 -6.21
C SER A 763 -4.32 -11.78 -5.47
N GLY A 764 -3.05 -11.43 -5.60
CA GLY A 764 -2.04 -11.88 -4.67
C GLY A 764 -2.39 -11.30 -3.30
N ARG A 765 -2.94 -12.16 -2.46
CA ARG A 765 -3.07 -11.88 -1.03
C ARG A 765 -1.74 -12.07 -0.34
#